data_0917045b6c25cd811e632c5933fb7e9b
#
_entry.id   0917045b6c25cd811e632c5933fb7e9b
#
_cell.length_a   1.000
_cell.length_b   1.000
_cell.length_c   1.000
_cell.angle_alpha   90.00
_cell.angle_beta   90.00
_cell.angle_gamma   90.00
#
_symmetry.space_group_name_H-M   'P 1'
#
loop_
_entity.id
_entity.type
_entity.pdbx_description
1 polymer ?
#
loop_
_entity_poly.entity_id
_entity_poly.type
_entity_poly.pdbx_seq_one_letter_code
_entity_poly.pdbx_strand_id
1 'polypeptide(L)'
;MEVALAEAALEKSVSDLFGIVMAVTGNTLMFDDVLERLKYTLGRLKGVMEDIERSHKEMGRPEEISALIEQIKKGEDRVKKYSKLPWWKYPMRFHYTSKLQKLEADLIRFFQLDVTAWTYRSVSNTWNVVSDTLARMHLAGVGSCAVPEPPDFTVGLDVPLKELKMRLLKEEVSILVLTAPGGCGKTTLVTMLCRDQEIKGKYEGNIFFITFSKSPNVKVIVQEIFRKKKEQVPQEFSSDEDAISKLKQLLNRMEQKSILLILDDVWSGSESLLDKFAFHMPNYKILVTSRTAFPRFPFRYKLEPLNGKAAMKLFRHSAILNDGSSYIPSEDIVEKIVKDCGGFPLALKVIGRSLCGQSEMVWRSRVMEWSNDHSILASSTSSDLLVCLQKSLDFKDKEIIIKKCFLDLGSFPEDQRIRVAALIDMWSELYELDEDGIQAIANLCEITNRNLASLLVTRKDASEVGIYCSDDYVLQHDLLRELAIHESSQEPEEQRKRLIVDISENKLPKWWKESRQQPISAQLLSISTDDKFSSSWCNIQASEVEVLVLNFQTKNYTLPKFVEKMDKLKVLIVTNYGYFHAELDNFQLLGSLSYLKKIRLEKVSITSLFKSPVQLKSLEKISLFMCNIGQASRACTIQVSDALPNLKEINIDSCIDLVELPAGLCDIVCLKKLGITDCHNLSALSEEIGKLVNLEVLRLRSCSDLVQLPKSVTSLSKLSLLDISDCTNIRKLPKDIGNLCNLKELNMKGCMRLREPLPLSTWNLEKLKLVICDKERAELWEPLKESLPSLKIKLAAKDTNLHWLLNRL
;
A
#
# COMPACT_ATOMS: atom_id res chain seq x y z
N MET A 1 -4.12 12.57 36.21
CA MET A 1 -4.66 13.75 36.96
C MET A 1 -3.89 15.02 36.64
N GLU A 2 -2.55 15.02 36.65
CA GLU A 2 -1.74 16.19 36.25
C GLU A 2 -1.90 16.59 34.79
N VAL A 3 -1.99 15.61 33.88
CA VAL A 3 -2.21 15.86 32.44
C VAL A 3 -3.58 16.48 32.19
N ALA A 4 -4.64 15.94 32.76
CA ALA A 4 -6.00 16.49 32.62
C ALA A 4 -6.13 17.93 33.19
N LEU A 5 -5.41 18.25 34.26
CA LEU A 5 -5.34 19.63 34.81
C LEU A 5 -4.60 20.58 33.87
N ALA A 6 -3.53 20.13 33.22
CA ALA A 6 -2.76 20.90 32.24
C ALA A 6 -3.57 21.16 30.97
N GLU A 7 -4.33 20.17 30.51
CA GLU A 7 -5.21 20.26 29.34
C GLU A 7 -6.36 21.24 29.54
N ALA A 8 -7.05 21.15 30.66
CA ALA A 8 -8.09 22.12 31.03
C ALA A 8 -7.54 23.56 31.18
N ALA A 9 -6.30 23.71 31.66
CA ALA A 9 -5.63 25.01 31.74
C ALA A 9 -5.25 25.54 30.35
N LEU A 10 -4.87 24.67 29.41
CA LEU A 10 -4.59 25.02 28.01
C LEU A 10 -5.85 25.49 27.29
N GLU A 11 -6.92 24.74 27.40
CA GLU A 11 -8.22 25.07 26.78
C GLU A 11 -8.71 26.44 27.26
N LYS A 12 -8.65 26.67 28.59
CA LYS A 12 -8.99 27.97 29.16
C LYS A 12 -8.12 29.09 28.60
N SER A 13 -6.80 28.89 28.51
CA SER A 13 -5.88 29.91 27.97
C SER A 13 -6.13 30.22 26.50
N VAL A 14 -6.43 29.22 25.67
CA VAL A 14 -6.80 29.42 24.25
C VAL A 14 -8.13 30.16 24.13
N SER A 15 -9.13 29.79 24.91
CA SER A 15 -10.44 30.46 24.97
C SER A 15 -10.32 31.93 25.46
N ASP A 16 -9.50 32.21 26.47
CA ASP A 16 -9.25 33.55 26.97
C ASP A 16 -8.57 34.42 25.90
N LEU A 17 -7.52 33.89 25.23
CA LEU A 17 -6.87 34.62 24.14
C LEU A 17 -7.82 34.87 22.96
N PHE A 18 -8.65 33.87 22.61
CA PHE A 18 -9.65 34.01 21.56
C PHE A 18 -10.68 35.10 21.89
N GLY A 19 -11.18 35.13 23.12
CA GLY A 19 -12.08 36.20 23.63
C GLY A 19 -11.49 37.59 23.51
N ILE A 20 -10.19 37.72 23.89
CA ILE A 20 -9.47 39.00 23.81
C ILE A 20 -9.27 39.42 22.34
N VAL A 21 -8.88 38.52 21.47
CA VAL A 21 -8.71 38.80 20.04
C VAL A 21 -10.04 39.22 19.42
N MET A 22 -11.14 38.51 19.73
CA MET A 22 -12.49 38.85 19.26
C MET A 22 -12.93 40.24 19.71
N ALA A 23 -12.64 40.62 20.95
CA ALA A 23 -13.02 41.93 21.51
C ALA A 23 -12.24 43.10 20.88
N VAL A 24 -11.06 42.84 20.33
CA VAL A 24 -10.13 43.84 19.77
C VAL A 24 -10.23 43.94 18.25
N THR A 25 -10.56 42.83 17.56
CA THR A 25 -10.69 42.76 16.08
C THR A 25 -11.85 43.68 15.61
N GLY A 26 -11.60 44.50 14.60
CA GLY A 26 -12.56 45.50 14.09
C GLY A 26 -12.52 46.85 14.85
N ASN A 27 -11.83 46.93 15.96
CA ASN A 27 -11.71 48.16 16.75
C ASN A 27 -10.29 48.81 16.69
N THR A 28 -9.37 48.22 15.94
CA THR A 28 -8.00 48.69 15.80
C THR A 28 -7.63 48.97 14.35
N LEU A 29 -7.39 50.21 14.00
CA LEU A 29 -6.97 50.67 12.68
C LEU A 29 -5.57 50.14 12.22
N MET A 30 -4.83 49.47 13.12
CA MET A 30 -3.41 49.14 12.86
C MET A 30 -3.08 47.67 12.65
N PHE A 31 -3.88 46.73 13.14
CA PHE A 31 -3.52 45.31 13.21
C PHE A 31 -4.65 44.35 12.74
N ASP A 32 -5.71 44.85 12.15
CA ASP A 32 -6.91 44.09 11.83
C ASP A 32 -6.60 42.82 10.98
N ASP A 33 -5.77 42.94 9.95
CA ASP A 33 -5.42 41.81 9.11
C ASP A 33 -4.72 40.68 9.86
N VAL A 34 -3.90 41.01 10.86
CA VAL A 34 -3.15 40.00 11.66
C VAL A 34 -4.05 39.45 12.75
N LEU A 35 -4.89 40.28 13.33
CA LEU A 35 -5.84 39.91 14.38
C LEU A 35 -6.96 39.00 13.77
N GLU A 36 -7.45 39.28 12.56
CA GLU A 36 -8.41 38.42 11.86
C GLU A 36 -7.81 37.03 11.56
N ARG A 37 -6.56 36.98 11.15
CA ARG A 37 -5.89 35.66 10.94
C ARG A 37 -5.69 34.93 12.24
N LEU A 38 -5.25 35.62 13.30
CA LEU A 38 -5.08 35.04 14.63
C LEU A 38 -6.42 34.54 15.21
N LYS A 39 -7.49 35.30 15.03
CA LYS A 39 -8.88 34.92 15.35
C LYS A 39 -9.31 33.64 14.63
N TYR A 40 -9.08 33.55 13.28
CA TYR A 40 -9.38 32.39 12.50
C TYR A 40 -8.59 31.15 12.98
N THR A 41 -7.29 31.32 13.23
CA THR A 41 -6.41 30.27 13.76
C THR A 41 -6.88 29.77 15.12
N LEU A 42 -7.16 30.67 16.08
CA LEU A 42 -7.63 30.33 17.43
C LEU A 42 -9.00 29.66 17.40
N GLY A 43 -9.92 30.09 16.52
CA GLY A 43 -11.22 29.46 16.34
C GLY A 43 -11.11 27.99 15.87
N ARG A 44 -10.21 27.70 14.93
CA ARG A 44 -9.92 26.34 14.50
C ARG A 44 -9.28 25.49 15.61
N LEU A 45 -8.36 26.08 16.37
CA LEU A 45 -7.70 25.41 17.50
C LEU A 45 -8.70 25.02 18.59
N LYS A 46 -9.65 25.89 18.89
CA LYS A 46 -10.72 25.60 19.85
C LYS A 46 -11.56 24.39 19.40
N GLY A 47 -11.96 24.32 18.12
CA GLY A 47 -12.69 23.17 17.57
C GLY A 47 -11.91 21.85 17.66
N VAL A 48 -10.59 21.89 17.38
CA VAL A 48 -9.71 20.71 17.52
C VAL A 48 -9.61 20.25 18.98
N MET A 49 -9.52 21.18 19.93
CA MET A 49 -9.46 20.87 21.37
C MET A 49 -10.77 20.24 21.87
N GLU A 50 -11.92 20.79 21.45
CA GLU A 50 -13.25 20.20 21.75
C GLU A 50 -13.40 18.78 21.19
N ASP A 51 -12.84 18.49 20.00
CA ASP A 51 -12.85 17.13 19.41
C ASP A 51 -11.91 16.17 20.17
N ILE A 52 -10.77 16.64 20.69
CA ILE A 52 -9.85 15.85 21.50
C ILE A 52 -10.49 15.52 22.85
N GLU A 53 -11.13 16.48 23.50
CA GLU A 53 -11.84 16.27 24.76
C GLU A 53 -12.96 15.22 24.64
N ARG A 54 -13.77 15.30 23.57
CA ARG A 54 -14.80 14.31 23.27
C ARG A 54 -14.25 12.89 23.04
N SER A 55 -12.99 12.77 22.64
CA SER A 55 -12.36 11.48 22.36
C SER A 55 -11.65 10.85 23.55
N HIS A 56 -11.65 11.47 24.74
CA HIS A 56 -10.97 11.02 25.96
C HIS A 56 -9.48 10.65 25.75
N LYS A 57 -8.77 11.41 24.91
CA LYS A 57 -7.37 11.17 24.60
C LYS A 57 -6.46 12.14 25.32
N GLU A 58 -5.36 11.67 25.91
CA GLU A 58 -4.38 12.50 26.60
C GLU A 58 -3.51 13.31 25.61
N MET A 59 -3.38 14.62 25.85
CA MET A 59 -2.66 15.58 25.00
C MET A 59 -1.17 15.77 25.37
N GLY A 60 -0.40 14.73 25.63
CA GLY A 60 1.05 14.81 25.74
C GLY A 60 1.62 15.12 27.15
N ARG A 61 2.89 15.54 27.22
CA ARG A 61 3.57 15.72 28.50
C ARG A 61 3.19 17.07 29.18
N PRO A 62 2.94 17.09 30.49
CA PRO A 62 2.53 18.27 31.21
C PRO A 62 3.48 19.47 31.03
N GLU A 63 4.78 19.22 30.86
CA GLU A 63 5.81 20.22 30.67
C GLU A 63 5.70 21.00 29.35
N GLU A 64 5.36 20.28 28.26
CA GLU A 64 5.19 20.87 26.92
C GLU A 64 3.91 21.73 26.86
N ILE A 65 2.84 21.25 27.49
CA ILE A 65 1.57 21.99 27.64
C ILE A 65 1.80 23.28 28.48
N SER A 66 2.55 23.18 29.54
CA SER A 66 2.86 24.34 30.42
C SER A 66 3.65 25.41 29.67
N ALA A 67 4.61 25.02 28.83
CA ALA A 67 5.38 25.95 28.00
C ALA A 67 4.49 26.69 26.97
N LEU A 68 3.50 26.01 26.41
CA LEU A 68 2.54 26.60 25.47
C LEU A 68 1.60 27.58 26.18
N ILE A 69 1.08 27.22 27.37
CA ILE A 69 0.24 28.11 28.20
C ILE A 69 0.99 29.41 28.51
N GLU A 70 2.28 29.34 28.83
CA GLU A 70 3.10 30.52 29.05
C GLU A 70 3.23 31.41 27.81
N GLN A 71 3.39 30.80 26.62
CA GLN A 71 3.43 31.52 25.34
C GLN A 71 2.08 32.19 25.02
N ILE A 72 0.95 31.50 25.26
CA ILE A 72 -0.39 32.05 25.07
C ILE A 72 -0.62 33.23 25.98
N LYS A 73 -0.28 33.17 27.28
CA LYS A 73 -0.37 34.29 28.22
C LYS A 73 0.47 35.49 27.78
N LYS A 74 1.71 35.26 27.32
CA LYS A 74 2.53 36.34 26.73
C LYS A 74 1.88 36.92 25.46
N GLY A 75 1.13 36.11 24.72
CA GLY A 75 0.31 36.52 23.57
C GLY A 75 -0.84 37.43 23.98
N GLU A 76 -1.59 37.07 25.02
CA GLU A 76 -2.69 37.86 25.55
C GLU A 76 -2.20 39.25 25.95
N ASP A 77 -1.10 39.34 26.69
CA ASP A 77 -0.53 40.63 27.15
C ASP A 77 -0.10 41.50 25.94
N ARG A 78 0.43 40.87 24.89
CA ARG A 78 0.81 41.59 23.67
C ARG A 78 -0.43 42.12 22.94
N VAL A 79 -1.48 41.30 22.73
CA VAL A 79 -2.72 41.75 22.08
C VAL A 79 -3.35 42.91 22.86
N LYS A 80 -3.50 42.78 24.18
CA LYS A 80 -4.00 43.85 25.08
C LYS A 80 -3.18 45.14 25.01
N LYS A 81 -1.84 45.02 24.93
CA LYS A 81 -0.94 46.17 24.85
C LYS A 81 -0.98 46.84 23.49
N TYR A 82 -1.01 46.05 22.40
CA TYR A 82 -0.94 46.60 21.05
C TYR A 82 -2.27 47.19 20.60
N SER A 83 -3.40 46.71 21.11
CA SER A 83 -4.73 47.29 20.86
C SER A 83 -4.92 48.68 21.39
N LYS A 84 -4.13 49.07 22.42
CA LYS A 84 -4.19 50.41 23.09
C LYS A 84 -3.10 51.37 22.62
N LEU A 85 -2.37 51.03 21.49
CA LEU A 85 -1.28 51.87 21.02
C LEU A 85 -1.80 53.15 20.36
N PRO A 86 -1.27 54.36 20.76
CA PRO A 86 -1.67 55.61 20.14
C PRO A 86 -1.12 55.75 18.72
N TRP A 87 -1.81 56.54 17.89
CA TRP A 87 -1.54 56.70 16.46
C TRP A 87 -0.13 57.19 16.11
N TRP A 88 0.55 57.93 16.98
CA TRP A 88 1.92 58.41 16.74
C TRP A 88 2.99 57.31 16.83
N LYS A 89 2.66 56.10 17.26
CA LYS A 89 3.52 54.91 17.20
C LYS A 89 3.38 54.12 15.92
N TYR A 90 2.71 54.69 14.93
CA TYR A 90 2.53 54.06 13.61
C TYR A 90 3.84 53.56 12.95
N PRO A 91 5.00 54.24 13.05
CA PRO A 91 6.27 53.76 12.48
C PRO A 91 6.75 52.40 13.06
N MET A 92 6.30 52.02 14.24
CA MET A 92 6.63 50.75 14.89
C MET A 92 5.67 49.61 14.55
N ARG A 93 4.70 49.83 13.64
CA ARG A 93 3.69 48.85 13.22
C ARG A 93 4.34 47.55 12.77
N PHE A 94 5.36 47.61 11.94
CA PHE A 94 6.06 46.40 11.43
C PHE A 94 6.60 45.54 12.57
N HIS A 95 7.18 46.09 13.58
CA HIS A 95 7.74 45.36 14.71
C HIS A 95 6.65 44.66 15.54
N TYR A 96 5.51 45.32 15.76
CA TYR A 96 4.41 44.72 16.49
C TYR A 96 3.65 43.69 15.67
N THR A 97 3.45 43.94 14.38
CA THR A 97 2.88 42.97 13.44
C THR A 97 3.70 41.71 13.39
N SER A 98 5.03 41.80 13.25
CA SER A 98 5.93 40.65 13.24
C SER A 98 5.84 39.82 14.52
N LYS A 99 5.66 40.44 15.68
CA LYS A 99 5.49 39.72 16.97
C LYS A 99 4.15 38.99 17.08
N LEU A 100 3.07 39.52 16.51
CA LEU A 100 1.78 38.84 16.44
C LEU A 100 1.78 37.72 15.41
N GLN A 101 2.40 37.92 14.25
CA GLN A 101 2.60 36.88 13.24
C GLN A 101 3.44 35.71 13.76
N LYS A 102 4.47 36.04 14.58
CA LYS A 102 5.25 34.99 15.23
C LYS A 102 4.42 34.18 16.22
N LEU A 103 3.55 34.85 17.03
CA LEU A 103 2.62 34.15 17.92
C LEU A 103 1.68 33.23 17.14
N GLU A 104 1.09 33.73 16.05
CA GLU A 104 0.24 32.92 15.13
C GLU A 104 1.00 31.72 14.61
N ALA A 105 2.22 31.92 14.10
CA ALA A 105 3.07 30.85 13.60
C ALA A 105 3.46 29.82 14.67
N ASP A 106 3.76 30.29 15.90
CA ASP A 106 4.08 29.42 17.04
C ASP A 106 2.86 28.57 17.46
N LEU A 107 1.64 29.15 17.46
CA LEU A 107 0.39 28.42 17.71
C LEU A 107 0.09 27.41 16.63
N ILE A 108 0.14 27.79 15.35
CA ILE A 108 -0.06 26.90 14.20
C ILE A 108 0.95 25.75 14.27
N ARG A 109 2.21 26.06 14.55
CA ARG A 109 3.30 25.10 14.62
C ARG A 109 3.10 24.09 15.75
N PHE A 110 2.70 24.55 16.93
CA PHE A 110 2.41 23.66 18.05
C PHE A 110 1.30 22.68 17.70
N PHE A 111 0.19 23.15 17.16
CA PHE A 111 -0.95 22.29 16.83
C PHE A 111 -0.70 21.43 15.58
N GLN A 112 0.03 21.91 14.59
CA GLN A 112 0.40 21.09 13.43
C GLN A 112 1.46 20.04 13.73
N LEU A 113 2.40 20.33 14.63
CA LEU A 113 3.54 19.47 14.90
C LEU A 113 3.37 18.64 16.17
N ASP A 114 2.91 19.24 17.26
CA ASP A 114 2.88 18.58 18.55
C ASP A 114 1.55 17.86 18.79
N VAL A 115 0.40 18.41 18.40
CA VAL A 115 -0.89 17.69 18.45
C VAL A 115 -0.94 16.58 17.42
N THR A 116 -0.37 16.76 16.24
CA THR A 116 -0.24 15.68 15.24
C THR A 116 0.71 14.60 15.75
N ALA A 117 1.82 14.94 16.38
CA ALA A 117 2.74 13.96 16.98
C ALA A 117 2.14 13.28 18.21
N TRP A 118 1.27 13.95 18.98
CA TRP A 118 0.54 13.37 20.13
C TRP A 118 -0.65 12.54 19.69
N THR A 119 -1.40 12.99 18.68
CA THR A 119 -2.40 12.17 18.00
C THR A 119 -1.76 10.93 17.43
N TYR A 120 -0.55 11.04 16.88
CA TYR A 120 0.28 9.90 16.45
C TYR A 120 0.67 8.97 17.62
N ARG A 121 0.95 9.50 18.83
CA ARG A 121 1.30 8.68 20.02
C ARG A 121 0.10 8.06 20.72
N SER A 122 -0.99 8.79 20.88
CA SER A 122 -2.28 8.30 21.39
C SER A 122 -2.91 7.33 20.41
N VAL A 123 -2.73 7.57 19.10
CA VAL A 123 -2.97 6.63 18.01
C VAL A 123 -1.93 5.49 18.01
N SER A 124 -0.77 5.59 18.70
CA SER A 124 0.19 4.48 18.73
C SER A 124 -0.33 3.24 19.48
N ASN A 125 -1.14 3.41 20.53
CA ASN A 125 -1.88 2.28 21.10
C ASN A 125 -3.10 1.88 20.26
N THR A 126 -3.75 2.79 19.56
CA THR A 126 -4.74 2.54 18.51
C THR A 126 -4.05 2.27 17.16
N TRP A 127 -2.82 2.76 16.94
CA TRP A 127 -1.99 2.58 15.76
C TRP A 127 -1.38 1.19 15.66
N ASN A 128 -1.12 0.51 16.75
CA ASN A 128 -0.87 -0.93 16.72
C ASN A 128 -2.07 -1.66 16.11
N VAL A 129 -3.28 -1.19 16.36
CA VAL A 129 -4.50 -1.70 15.72
C VAL A 129 -4.66 -1.15 14.30
N VAL A 130 -4.29 0.09 14.02
CA VAL A 130 -4.44 0.77 12.71
C VAL A 130 -3.30 0.41 11.75
N SER A 131 -2.07 0.28 12.22
CA SER A 131 -0.91 -0.19 11.42
C SER A 131 -1.06 -1.67 11.09
N ASP A 132 -1.47 -2.49 12.05
CA ASP A 132 -1.88 -3.87 11.83
C ASP A 132 -3.09 -3.94 10.87
N THR A 133 -3.96 -2.96 10.89
CA THR A 133 -5.11 -2.81 9.99
C THR A 133 -4.71 -2.31 8.60
N LEU A 134 -3.85 -1.28 8.49
CA LEU A 134 -3.31 -0.78 7.23
C LEU A 134 -2.45 -1.85 6.54
N ALA A 135 -1.67 -2.52 7.32
CA ALA A 135 -0.81 -3.58 6.87
C ALA A 135 -1.63 -4.81 6.41
N ARG A 136 -2.71 -5.16 7.12
CA ARG A 136 -3.69 -6.17 6.70
C ARG A 136 -4.49 -5.74 5.47
N MET A 137 -4.75 -4.44 5.30
CA MET A 137 -5.32 -3.87 4.08
C MET A 137 -4.37 -3.95 2.88
N HIS A 138 -3.07 -4.02 3.10
CA HIS A 138 -2.09 -4.12 2.02
C HIS A 138 -1.91 -5.53 1.47
N LEU A 139 -2.08 -6.56 2.30
CA LEU A 139 -1.93 -7.96 1.88
C LEU A 139 -3.25 -8.67 1.57
N ALA A 140 -4.31 -8.33 2.27
CA ALA A 140 -5.61 -8.85 1.90
C ALA A 140 -6.16 -8.00 0.75
N GLY A 141 -6.30 -8.58 -0.42
CA GLY A 141 -7.21 -8.09 -1.45
C GLY A 141 -8.66 -8.05 -0.95
N VAL A 142 -8.90 -8.50 0.29
CA VAL A 142 -10.15 -8.34 1.04
C VAL A 142 -10.16 -6.92 1.59
N GLY A 143 -10.75 -6.08 0.80
CA GLY A 143 -10.73 -4.66 0.77
C GLY A 143 -10.98 -3.95 2.06
N SER A 144 -10.40 -2.82 2.10
CA SER A 144 -11.01 -1.67 2.75
C SER A 144 -12.47 -1.61 2.33
N CYS A 145 -13.42 -1.55 3.28
CA CYS A 145 -14.83 -1.27 2.97
C CYS A 145 -15.03 0.11 2.29
N ALA A 146 -13.94 0.77 1.91
CA ALA A 146 -13.96 2.03 1.18
C ALA A 146 -14.28 1.79 -0.29
N VAL A 147 -15.08 2.69 -0.87
CA VAL A 147 -15.39 2.67 -2.30
C VAL A 147 -14.13 2.97 -3.11
N PRO A 148 -13.72 2.11 -4.05
CA PRO A 148 -12.58 2.36 -4.93
C PRO A 148 -12.72 3.65 -5.75
N GLU A 149 -11.60 4.19 -6.27
CA GLU A 149 -11.63 5.27 -7.24
C GLU A 149 -12.07 4.71 -8.62
N PRO A 150 -13.04 5.35 -9.31
CA PRO A 150 -13.35 4.99 -10.68
C PRO A 150 -12.17 5.37 -11.59
N PRO A 151 -12.00 4.70 -12.74
CA PRO A 151 -11.04 5.11 -13.74
C PRO A 151 -11.26 6.57 -14.19
N ASP A 152 -10.17 7.30 -14.51
CA ASP A 152 -10.22 8.71 -14.95
C ASP A 152 -11.07 8.90 -16.21
N PHE A 153 -11.12 7.88 -17.07
CA PHE A 153 -11.93 7.90 -18.29
C PHE A 153 -12.93 6.74 -18.31
N THR A 154 -14.21 7.10 -18.33
CA THR A 154 -15.34 6.17 -18.44
C THR A 154 -16.26 6.62 -19.58
N VAL A 155 -16.90 5.67 -20.25
CA VAL A 155 -17.80 5.94 -21.38
C VAL A 155 -18.92 4.89 -21.44
N GLY A 156 -20.11 5.30 -21.88
CA GLY A 156 -21.25 4.41 -22.08
C GLY A 156 -21.94 3.90 -20.82
N LEU A 157 -21.56 4.42 -19.64
CA LEU A 157 -22.12 4.01 -18.35
C LEU A 157 -23.21 4.96 -17.82
N ASP A 158 -23.49 6.09 -18.48
CA ASP A 158 -24.46 7.09 -18.00
C ASP A 158 -25.89 6.53 -17.92
N VAL A 159 -26.33 5.80 -18.93
CA VAL A 159 -27.66 5.15 -18.96
C VAL A 159 -27.72 3.98 -17.97
N PRO A 160 -26.79 3.03 -17.99
CA PRO A 160 -26.73 1.97 -16.99
C PRO A 160 -26.70 2.48 -15.54
N LEU A 161 -25.99 3.59 -15.27
CA LEU A 161 -25.92 4.21 -13.95
C LEU A 161 -27.28 4.70 -13.48
N LYS A 162 -28.00 5.42 -14.34
CA LYS A 162 -29.36 5.92 -14.04
C LYS A 162 -30.33 4.77 -13.78
N GLU A 163 -30.32 3.75 -14.62
CA GLU A 163 -31.19 2.58 -14.47
C GLU A 163 -30.89 1.80 -13.20
N LEU A 164 -29.61 1.52 -12.92
CA LEU A 164 -29.20 0.82 -11.71
C LEU A 164 -29.61 1.60 -10.45
N LYS A 165 -29.41 2.93 -10.47
CA LYS A 165 -29.83 3.82 -9.37
C LYS A 165 -31.34 3.78 -9.15
N MET A 166 -32.14 3.93 -10.21
CA MET A 166 -33.59 3.87 -10.12
C MET A 166 -34.09 2.54 -9.54
N ARG A 167 -33.47 1.41 -9.93
CA ARG A 167 -33.85 0.09 -9.40
C ARG A 167 -33.45 -0.03 -7.94
N LEU A 168 -32.22 0.39 -7.56
CA LEU A 168 -31.72 0.30 -6.19
C LEU A 168 -32.57 1.13 -5.21
N LEU A 169 -33.09 2.27 -5.65
CA LEU A 169 -33.87 3.19 -4.80
C LEU A 169 -35.31 2.74 -4.55
N LYS A 170 -35.85 1.78 -5.31
CA LYS A 170 -37.21 1.25 -5.07
C LYS A 170 -37.30 0.61 -3.68
N GLU A 171 -38.39 0.88 -2.95
CA GLU A 171 -38.56 0.39 -1.56
C GLU A 171 -38.59 -1.13 -1.46
N GLU A 172 -39.21 -1.81 -2.39
CA GLU A 172 -39.37 -3.27 -2.47
C GLU A 172 -38.06 -4.03 -2.70
N VAL A 173 -37.00 -3.33 -3.09
CA VAL A 173 -35.71 -3.96 -3.40
C VAL A 173 -34.83 -4.02 -2.14
N SER A 174 -34.64 -5.21 -1.59
CA SER A 174 -33.67 -5.47 -0.51
C SER A 174 -32.31 -5.91 -1.05
N ILE A 175 -32.31 -6.78 -2.08
CA ILE A 175 -31.12 -7.28 -2.74
C ILE A 175 -31.25 -7.05 -4.24
N LEU A 176 -30.29 -6.34 -4.85
CA LEU A 176 -30.18 -6.11 -6.29
C LEU A 176 -28.92 -6.81 -6.81
N VAL A 177 -29.06 -7.64 -7.84
CA VAL A 177 -27.94 -8.36 -8.44
C VAL A 177 -27.60 -7.74 -9.81
N LEU A 178 -26.40 -7.20 -9.95
CA LEU A 178 -25.82 -6.73 -11.20
C LEU A 178 -25.01 -7.83 -11.85
N THR A 179 -25.40 -8.27 -13.02
CA THR A 179 -24.73 -9.36 -13.74
C THR A 179 -24.12 -8.90 -15.05
N ALA A 180 -22.94 -9.36 -15.36
CA ALA A 180 -22.30 -9.25 -16.68
C ALA A 180 -21.07 -10.16 -16.76
N PRO A 181 -20.60 -10.54 -17.94
CA PRO A 181 -19.29 -11.21 -18.08
C PRO A 181 -18.15 -10.42 -17.41
N GLY A 182 -17.02 -11.08 -17.17
CA GLY A 182 -15.80 -10.43 -16.72
C GLY A 182 -15.41 -9.28 -17.66
N GLY A 183 -14.74 -8.26 -17.17
CA GLY A 183 -14.23 -7.15 -18.00
C GLY A 183 -15.26 -6.21 -18.61
N CYS A 184 -16.58 -6.38 -18.32
CA CYS A 184 -17.66 -5.48 -18.78
C CYS A 184 -17.78 -4.16 -18.02
N GLY A 185 -17.08 -3.99 -16.90
CA GLY A 185 -17.13 -2.76 -16.11
C GLY A 185 -18.16 -2.73 -14.97
N LYS A 186 -18.59 -3.90 -14.44
CA LYS A 186 -19.49 -4.01 -13.26
C LYS A 186 -19.00 -3.19 -12.07
N THR A 187 -17.78 -3.46 -11.63
CA THR A 187 -17.14 -2.75 -10.51
C THR A 187 -17.04 -1.25 -10.76
N THR A 188 -16.70 -0.85 -11.99
CA THR A 188 -16.66 0.56 -12.39
C THR A 188 -18.03 1.21 -12.24
N LEU A 189 -19.09 0.57 -12.73
CA LEU A 189 -20.46 1.07 -12.65
C LEU A 189 -20.92 1.25 -11.20
N VAL A 190 -20.65 0.25 -10.34
CA VAL A 190 -20.99 0.30 -8.91
C VAL A 190 -20.17 1.36 -8.18
N THR A 191 -18.90 1.51 -8.50
CA THR A 191 -18.04 2.57 -7.95
C THR A 191 -18.56 3.96 -8.30
N MET A 192 -19.00 4.16 -9.54
CA MET A 192 -19.65 5.42 -9.97
C MET A 192 -20.98 5.64 -9.23
N LEU A 193 -21.79 4.58 -9.04
CA LEU A 193 -23.04 4.65 -8.30
C LEU A 193 -22.80 5.09 -6.84
N CYS A 194 -21.79 4.57 -6.19
CA CYS A 194 -21.44 4.96 -4.83
C CYS A 194 -21.01 6.43 -4.69
N ARG A 195 -20.56 7.03 -5.80
CA ARG A 195 -20.14 8.44 -5.86
C ARG A 195 -21.23 9.39 -6.31
N ASP A 196 -22.37 8.86 -6.78
CA ASP A 196 -23.54 9.65 -7.11
C ASP A 196 -24.03 10.44 -5.89
N GLN A 197 -24.35 11.74 -6.09
CA GLN A 197 -24.69 12.64 -4.97
C GLN A 197 -25.95 12.20 -4.22
N GLU A 198 -26.95 11.67 -4.90
CA GLU A 198 -28.18 11.19 -4.30
C GLU A 198 -27.96 9.95 -3.46
N ILE A 199 -27.13 9.01 -3.95
CA ILE A 199 -26.74 7.80 -3.22
C ILE A 199 -25.91 8.16 -2.00
N LYS A 200 -24.91 9.06 -2.15
CA LYS A 200 -24.12 9.56 -1.02
C LYS A 200 -24.99 10.25 0.03
N GLY A 201 -25.90 11.10 -0.38
CA GLY A 201 -26.83 11.80 0.53
C GLY A 201 -27.74 10.82 1.29
N LYS A 202 -28.30 9.82 0.60
CA LYS A 202 -29.20 8.83 1.22
C LYS A 202 -28.50 7.93 2.23
N TYR A 203 -27.27 7.50 1.95
CA TYR A 203 -26.56 6.50 2.77
C TYR A 203 -25.47 7.12 3.65
N GLU A 204 -25.20 8.44 3.60
CA GLU A 204 -24.36 9.24 4.52
C GLU A 204 -23.17 8.51 5.17
N GLY A 205 -22.24 7.99 4.36
CA GLY A 205 -21.08 7.27 4.88
C GLY A 205 -21.36 5.85 5.38
N ASN A 206 -22.56 5.31 5.17
CA ASN A 206 -22.94 3.92 5.47
C ASN A 206 -22.92 3.05 4.19
N ILE A 207 -22.07 3.37 3.24
CA ILE A 207 -21.81 2.53 2.07
C ILE A 207 -20.61 1.64 2.41
N PHE A 208 -20.82 0.32 2.45
CA PHE A 208 -19.77 -0.68 2.67
C PHE A 208 -19.50 -1.38 1.36
N PHE A 209 -18.28 -1.27 0.85
CA PHE A 209 -17.84 -1.91 -0.39
C PHE A 209 -16.91 -3.07 -0.06
N ILE A 210 -17.27 -4.28 -0.47
CA ILE A 210 -16.54 -5.52 -0.13
C ILE A 210 -16.37 -6.33 -1.41
N THR A 211 -15.13 -6.60 -1.80
CA THR A 211 -14.82 -7.52 -2.91
C THR A 211 -14.76 -8.95 -2.38
N PHE A 212 -15.45 -9.87 -3.04
CA PHE A 212 -15.50 -11.29 -2.70
C PHE A 212 -14.41 -12.05 -3.46
N SER A 213 -13.50 -12.66 -2.74
CA SER A 213 -12.59 -13.65 -3.32
C SER A 213 -13.33 -14.98 -3.60
N LYS A 214 -12.71 -15.91 -4.33
CA LYS A 214 -13.26 -17.25 -4.56
C LYS A 214 -13.61 -17.99 -3.26
N SER A 215 -12.87 -17.74 -2.18
CA SER A 215 -13.09 -18.32 -0.85
C SER A 215 -13.25 -17.20 0.18
N PRO A 216 -14.42 -16.53 0.24
CA PRO A 216 -14.64 -15.39 1.10
C PRO A 216 -14.73 -15.81 2.58
N ASN A 217 -14.01 -15.14 3.47
CA ASN A 217 -14.04 -15.36 4.91
C ASN A 217 -15.01 -14.37 5.58
N VAL A 218 -16.14 -14.88 6.08
CA VAL A 218 -17.21 -14.09 6.72
C VAL A 218 -16.69 -13.29 7.92
N LYS A 219 -15.83 -13.87 8.74
CA LYS A 219 -15.29 -13.22 9.94
C LYS A 219 -14.48 -11.99 9.57
N VAL A 220 -13.65 -12.08 8.50
CA VAL A 220 -12.85 -10.98 7.98
C VAL A 220 -13.75 -9.86 7.47
N ILE A 221 -14.76 -10.20 6.66
CA ILE A 221 -15.74 -9.24 6.13
C ILE A 221 -16.41 -8.46 7.26
N VAL A 222 -16.87 -9.16 8.28
CA VAL A 222 -17.54 -8.55 9.43
C VAL A 222 -16.58 -7.62 10.18
N GLN A 223 -15.35 -8.05 10.42
CA GLN A 223 -14.35 -7.21 11.09
C GLN A 223 -14.06 -5.92 10.33
N GLU A 224 -13.98 -5.97 8.98
CA GLU A 224 -13.79 -4.77 8.17
C GLU A 224 -14.95 -3.78 8.30
N ILE A 225 -16.18 -4.26 8.38
CA ILE A 225 -17.37 -3.41 8.62
C ILE A 225 -17.27 -2.73 10.01
N PHE A 226 -16.90 -3.48 11.06
CA PHE A 226 -16.69 -2.91 12.39
C PHE A 226 -15.64 -1.81 12.39
N ARG A 227 -14.49 -2.05 11.73
CA ARG A 227 -13.41 -1.06 11.62
C ARG A 227 -13.86 0.22 10.93
N LYS A 228 -14.57 0.11 9.82
CA LYS A 228 -15.08 1.28 9.10
C LYS A 228 -15.97 2.15 9.98
N LYS A 229 -16.65 1.54 10.96
CA LYS A 229 -17.52 2.26 11.92
C LYS A 229 -16.79 2.75 13.16
N LYS A 230 -15.47 2.53 13.26
CA LYS A 230 -14.67 2.87 14.46
C LYS A 230 -15.21 2.22 15.75
N GLU A 231 -15.96 1.14 15.62
CA GLU A 231 -16.43 0.33 16.75
C GLU A 231 -15.32 -0.60 17.23
N GLN A 232 -15.37 -1.00 18.50
CA GLN A 232 -14.44 -1.99 19.03
C GLN A 232 -14.56 -3.28 18.24
N VAL A 233 -13.50 -3.62 17.51
CA VAL A 233 -13.45 -4.87 16.73
C VAL A 233 -13.28 -6.02 17.69
N PRO A 234 -14.19 -7.00 17.71
CA PRO A 234 -14.01 -8.21 18.51
C PRO A 234 -12.68 -8.88 18.13
N GLN A 235 -11.86 -9.21 19.12
CA GLN A 235 -10.53 -9.79 18.85
C GLN A 235 -10.63 -11.12 18.11
N GLU A 236 -11.62 -11.95 18.44
CA GLU A 236 -11.93 -13.18 17.71
C GLU A 236 -13.44 -13.43 17.64
N PHE A 237 -13.90 -14.04 16.55
CA PHE A 237 -15.23 -14.61 16.43
C PHE A 237 -15.14 -16.13 16.59
N SER A 238 -15.98 -16.72 17.42
CA SER A 238 -16.02 -18.17 17.66
C SER A 238 -16.41 -18.95 16.40
N SER A 239 -17.36 -18.41 15.63
CA SER A 239 -17.85 -18.98 14.37
C SER A 239 -18.31 -17.90 13.40
N ASP A 240 -18.67 -18.27 12.17
CA ASP A 240 -19.29 -17.38 11.19
C ASP A 240 -20.63 -16.85 11.71
N GLU A 241 -21.41 -17.70 12.39
CA GLU A 241 -22.71 -17.34 12.96
C GLU A 241 -22.56 -16.29 14.06
N ASP A 242 -21.52 -16.41 14.90
CA ASP A 242 -21.19 -15.40 15.91
C ASP A 242 -20.82 -14.07 15.25
N ALA A 243 -20.00 -14.09 14.20
CA ALA A 243 -19.64 -12.91 13.45
C ALA A 243 -20.87 -12.20 12.85
N ILE A 244 -21.75 -12.95 12.21
CA ILE A 244 -23.01 -12.45 11.63
C ILE A 244 -23.96 -11.91 12.70
N SER A 245 -24.07 -12.59 13.84
CA SER A 245 -24.89 -12.12 14.97
C SER A 245 -24.42 -10.76 15.49
N LYS A 246 -23.10 -10.61 15.69
CA LYS A 246 -22.50 -9.34 16.12
C LYS A 246 -22.65 -8.24 15.05
N LEU A 247 -22.51 -8.59 13.75
CA LEU A 247 -22.79 -7.66 12.66
C LEU A 247 -24.22 -7.17 12.70
N LYS A 248 -25.19 -8.06 12.85
CA LYS A 248 -26.61 -7.71 12.97
C LYS A 248 -26.85 -6.75 14.15
N GLN A 249 -26.23 -6.99 15.29
CA GLN A 249 -26.33 -6.10 16.45
C GLN A 249 -25.73 -4.70 16.15
N LEU A 250 -24.60 -4.63 15.45
CA LEU A 250 -24.00 -3.37 15.02
C LEU A 250 -24.94 -2.59 14.09
N LEU A 251 -25.47 -3.27 13.07
CA LEU A 251 -26.38 -2.65 12.10
C LEU A 251 -27.70 -2.22 12.74
N ASN A 252 -28.25 -2.98 13.70
CA ASN A 252 -29.45 -2.60 14.45
C ASN A 252 -29.26 -1.32 15.28
N ARG A 253 -28.07 -1.07 15.84
CA ARG A 253 -27.78 0.22 16.51
C ARG A 253 -27.83 1.40 15.54
N MET A 254 -27.75 1.12 14.24
CA MET A 254 -27.77 2.12 13.16
C MET A 254 -29.15 2.23 12.47
N GLU A 255 -30.22 1.63 13.03
CA GLU A 255 -31.55 1.50 12.40
C GLU A 255 -32.16 2.81 11.85
N GLN A 256 -31.80 3.95 12.41
CA GLN A 256 -32.25 5.26 11.91
C GLN A 256 -31.54 5.73 10.64
N LYS A 257 -30.48 5.04 10.17
CA LYS A 257 -29.66 5.42 9.02
C LYS A 257 -29.81 4.42 7.89
N SER A 258 -29.90 4.91 6.67
CA SER A 258 -29.87 4.04 5.49
C SER A 258 -28.49 3.39 5.34
N ILE A 259 -28.47 2.10 5.04
CA ILE A 259 -27.24 1.29 4.89
C ILE A 259 -27.21 0.63 3.53
N LEU A 260 -26.11 0.74 2.81
CA LEU A 260 -25.86 0.07 1.54
C LEU A 260 -24.62 -0.84 1.68
N LEU A 261 -24.86 -2.15 1.60
CA LEU A 261 -23.79 -3.14 1.51
C LEU A 261 -23.57 -3.54 0.05
N ILE A 262 -22.36 -3.41 -0.42
CA ILE A 262 -21.96 -3.81 -1.76
C ILE A 262 -21.06 -5.02 -1.65
N LEU A 263 -21.43 -6.09 -2.34
CA LEU A 263 -20.71 -7.34 -2.43
C LEU A 263 -20.25 -7.48 -3.89
N ASP A 264 -19.00 -7.10 -4.15
CA ASP A 264 -18.44 -7.07 -5.51
C ASP A 264 -17.76 -8.40 -5.87
N ASP A 265 -17.94 -8.84 -7.11
CA ASP A 265 -17.43 -10.07 -7.74
C ASP A 265 -17.78 -11.36 -6.98
N VAL A 266 -19.07 -11.54 -6.65
CA VAL A 266 -19.57 -12.76 -5.99
C VAL A 266 -19.60 -13.92 -6.98
N TRP A 267 -18.93 -15.01 -6.61
CA TRP A 267 -18.76 -16.21 -7.45
C TRP A 267 -19.96 -17.16 -7.36
N SER A 268 -20.17 -17.95 -8.43
CA SER A 268 -21.13 -19.05 -8.41
C SER A 268 -20.78 -20.04 -7.31
N GLY A 269 -21.80 -20.49 -6.53
CA GLY A 269 -21.60 -21.34 -5.36
C GLY A 269 -21.45 -20.59 -4.03
N SER A 270 -21.17 -19.27 -4.06
CA SER A 270 -21.15 -18.43 -2.84
C SER A 270 -22.52 -17.85 -2.47
N GLU A 271 -23.61 -18.31 -3.12
CA GLU A 271 -24.97 -17.79 -2.92
C GLU A 271 -25.49 -17.96 -1.50
N SER A 272 -25.10 -19.03 -0.81
CA SER A 272 -25.47 -19.28 0.59
C SER A 272 -24.86 -18.24 1.54
N LEU A 273 -23.75 -17.61 1.15
CA LEU A 273 -23.14 -16.54 1.93
C LEU A 273 -23.95 -15.24 1.83
N LEU A 274 -24.59 -14.99 0.69
CA LEU A 274 -25.46 -13.82 0.54
C LEU A 274 -26.62 -13.84 1.53
N ASP A 275 -27.17 -15.05 1.84
CA ASP A 275 -28.25 -15.18 2.83
C ASP A 275 -27.77 -14.80 4.23
N LYS A 276 -26.51 -15.07 4.58
CA LYS A 276 -25.96 -14.68 5.89
C LYS A 276 -25.98 -13.16 6.07
N PHE A 277 -25.84 -12.36 4.99
CA PHE A 277 -25.90 -10.90 5.03
C PHE A 277 -27.30 -10.31 4.76
N ALA A 278 -28.27 -11.14 4.37
CA ALA A 278 -29.64 -10.71 4.06
C ALA A 278 -30.48 -10.43 5.31
N PHE A 279 -30.23 -9.31 5.97
CA PHE A 279 -30.99 -8.90 7.17
C PHE A 279 -32.30 -8.23 6.76
N HIS A 280 -33.40 -8.63 7.42
CA HIS A 280 -34.69 -7.97 7.28
C HIS A 280 -34.74 -6.72 8.18
N MET A 281 -34.20 -5.62 7.64
CA MET A 281 -34.13 -4.35 8.35
C MET A 281 -34.64 -3.20 7.44
N PRO A 282 -35.38 -2.23 7.98
CA PRO A 282 -35.76 -1.05 7.22
C PRO A 282 -34.49 -0.30 6.79
N ASN A 283 -34.50 0.27 5.59
CA ASN A 283 -33.38 1.06 5.03
C ASN A 283 -32.05 0.32 4.84
N TYR A 284 -32.04 -1.02 4.86
CA TYR A 284 -30.86 -1.85 4.55
C TYR A 284 -31.00 -2.45 3.15
N LYS A 285 -30.00 -2.21 2.31
CA LYS A 285 -29.97 -2.73 0.94
C LYS A 285 -28.63 -3.37 0.61
N ILE A 286 -28.67 -4.42 -0.21
CA ILE A 286 -27.50 -5.11 -0.72
C ILE A 286 -27.45 -4.95 -2.24
N LEU A 287 -26.31 -4.54 -2.76
CA LEU A 287 -26.01 -4.57 -4.18
C LEU A 287 -24.89 -5.60 -4.41
N VAL A 288 -25.20 -6.61 -5.22
CA VAL A 288 -24.28 -7.70 -5.55
C VAL A 288 -23.82 -7.55 -6.98
N THR A 289 -22.51 -7.69 -7.26
CA THR A 289 -22.03 -7.90 -8.62
C THR A 289 -21.58 -9.34 -8.81
N SER A 290 -21.85 -9.92 -9.96
CA SER A 290 -21.48 -11.29 -10.29
C SER A 290 -21.25 -11.49 -11.78
N ARG A 291 -20.44 -12.49 -12.15
CA ARG A 291 -20.27 -12.94 -13.55
C ARG A 291 -21.44 -13.81 -14.01
N THR A 292 -22.14 -14.43 -13.05
CA THR A 292 -23.27 -15.34 -13.31
C THR A 292 -24.56 -14.79 -12.71
N ALA A 293 -25.68 -15.14 -13.34
CA ALA A 293 -27.00 -14.80 -12.81
C ALA A 293 -27.35 -15.73 -11.63
N PHE A 294 -27.91 -15.17 -10.56
CA PHE A 294 -28.48 -15.94 -9.45
C PHE A 294 -30.01 -15.98 -9.58
N PRO A 295 -30.57 -17.07 -10.12
CA PRO A 295 -32.01 -17.14 -10.45
C PRO A 295 -32.95 -16.90 -9.27
N ARG A 296 -32.53 -17.23 -8.05
CA ARG A 296 -33.33 -17.10 -6.82
C ARG A 296 -33.56 -15.66 -6.36
N PHE A 297 -32.74 -14.69 -6.83
CA PHE A 297 -32.94 -13.28 -6.51
C PHE A 297 -33.82 -12.61 -7.58
N PRO A 298 -34.97 -12.03 -7.22
CA PRO A 298 -35.93 -11.49 -8.19
C PRO A 298 -35.45 -10.20 -8.87
N PHE A 299 -34.72 -9.36 -8.12
CA PHE A 299 -34.27 -8.06 -8.65
C PHE A 299 -32.88 -8.20 -9.26
N ARG A 300 -32.84 -8.12 -10.58
CA ARG A 300 -31.62 -8.30 -11.38
C ARG A 300 -31.47 -7.17 -12.40
N TYR A 301 -30.24 -6.79 -12.65
CA TYR A 301 -29.85 -5.90 -13.73
C TYR A 301 -28.71 -6.52 -14.52
N LYS A 302 -28.87 -6.69 -15.82
CA LYS A 302 -27.84 -7.17 -16.73
C LYS A 302 -27.16 -5.99 -17.37
N LEU A 303 -25.82 -5.87 -17.19
CA LEU A 303 -25.01 -4.88 -17.89
C LEU A 303 -24.57 -5.48 -19.22
N GLU A 304 -24.94 -4.83 -20.30
CA GLU A 304 -24.50 -5.22 -21.65
C GLU A 304 -23.13 -4.61 -21.97
N PRO A 305 -22.35 -5.24 -22.89
CA PRO A 305 -21.13 -4.65 -23.41
C PRO A 305 -21.38 -3.28 -24.05
N LEU A 306 -20.31 -2.48 -24.22
CA LEU A 306 -20.40 -1.15 -24.80
C LEU A 306 -20.96 -1.20 -26.23
N ASN A 307 -21.84 -0.28 -26.56
CA ASN A 307 -22.28 -0.08 -27.95
C ASN A 307 -21.13 0.43 -28.82
N GLY A 308 -21.26 0.28 -30.16
CA GLY A 308 -20.18 0.59 -31.10
C GLY A 308 -19.60 2.01 -30.94
N LYS A 309 -20.43 3.03 -30.66
CA LYS A 309 -19.96 4.41 -30.46
C LYS A 309 -19.13 4.56 -29.19
N ALA A 310 -19.59 3.99 -28.09
CA ALA A 310 -18.87 4.03 -26.83
C ALA A 310 -17.58 3.17 -26.91
N ALA A 311 -17.66 1.99 -27.53
CA ALA A 311 -16.52 1.12 -27.77
C ALA A 311 -15.42 1.81 -28.59
N MET A 312 -15.80 2.49 -29.68
CA MET A 312 -14.91 3.28 -30.53
C MET A 312 -14.22 4.39 -29.72
N LYS A 313 -14.99 5.12 -28.90
CA LYS A 313 -14.46 6.21 -28.08
C LYS A 313 -13.46 5.71 -27.04
N LEU A 314 -13.75 4.57 -26.37
CA LEU A 314 -12.85 3.96 -25.40
C LEU A 314 -11.57 3.44 -26.04
N PHE A 315 -11.69 2.76 -27.19
CA PHE A 315 -10.57 2.23 -27.94
C PHE A 315 -9.62 3.34 -28.38
N ARG A 316 -10.14 4.42 -29.01
CA ARG A 316 -9.34 5.57 -29.47
C ARG A 316 -8.63 6.26 -28.30
N HIS A 317 -9.28 6.42 -27.17
CA HIS A 317 -8.67 6.94 -25.96
C HIS A 317 -7.51 6.05 -25.49
N SER A 318 -7.68 4.72 -25.52
CA SER A 318 -6.66 3.75 -25.09
C SER A 318 -5.49 3.63 -26.07
N ALA A 319 -5.76 3.75 -27.38
CA ALA A 319 -4.74 3.72 -28.41
C ALA A 319 -3.90 5.03 -28.48
N ILE A 320 -4.27 6.08 -27.76
CA ILE A 320 -3.68 7.44 -27.69
C ILE A 320 -3.16 7.90 -29.06
N LEU A 321 -4.06 8.43 -29.84
CA LEU A 321 -3.72 8.94 -31.19
C LEU A 321 -3.32 10.41 -31.16
N ASN A 322 -2.92 10.98 -30.01
CA ASN A 322 -2.78 12.42 -29.81
C ASN A 322 -1.37 12.97 -29.92
N ASP A 323 -0.32 12.16 -30.06
CA ASP A 323 1.03 12.65 -30.24
C ASP A 323 1.41 12.63 -31.73
N GLY A 324 1.66 13.78 -32.29
CA GLY A 324 1.89 14.04 -33.73
C GLY A 324 3.01 13.26 -34.44
N SER A 325 3.53 12.20 -33.85
CA SER A 325 4.55 11.29 -34.42
C SER A 325 4.04 9.86 -34.68
N SER A 326 2.78 9.55 -34.32
CA SER A 326 2.22 8.19 -34.44
C SER A 326 1.42 8.06 -35.73
N TYR A 327 1.49 6.89 -36.36
CA TYR A 327 0.60 6.50 -37.44
C TYR A 327 -0.86 6.55 -36.96
N ILE A 328 -1.73 7.26 -37.71
CA ILE A 328 -3.15 7.30 -37.46
C ILE A 328 -3.81 6.29 -38.43
N PRO A 329 -4.36 5.16 -37.93
CA PRO A 329 -4.99 4.15 -38.78
C PRO A 329 -6.26 4.68 -39.45
N SER A 330 -6.62 4.14 -40.61
CA SER A 330 -7.90 4.45 -41.26
C SER A 330 -9.08 4.00 -40.38
N GLU A 331 -10.23 4.68 -40.50
CA GLU A 331 -11.44 4.36 -39.76
C GLU A 331 -11.83 2.88 -39.89
N ASP A 332 -11.75 2.35 -41.12
CA ASP A 332 -12.11 0.94 -41.41
C ASP A 332 -11.27 -0.08 -40.61
N ILE A 333 -9.98 0.21 -40.40
CA ILE A 333 -9.08 -0.63 -39.58
C ILE A 333 -9.54 -0.61 -38.13
N VAL A 334 -9.79 0.60 -37.61
CA VAL A 334 -10.23 0.79 -36.22
C VAL A 334 -11.59 0.14 -35.97
N GLU A 335 -12.57 0.32 -36.89
CA GLU A 335 -13.90 -0.29 -36.78
C GLU A 335 -13.85 -1.81 -36.72
N LYS A 336 -13.02 -2.45 -37.57
CA LYS A 336 -12.83 -3.90 -37.56
C LYS A 336 -12.29 -4.38 -36.21
N ILE A 337 -11.23 -3.77 -35.72
CA ILE A 337 -10.61 -4.12 -34.41
C ILE A 337 -11.60 -3.93 -33.26
N VAL A 338 -12.32 -2.81 -33.25
CA VAL A 338 -13.33 -2.51 -32.21
C VAL A 338 -14.48 -3.52 -32.24
N LYS A 339 -14.91 -3.93 -33.44
CA LYS A 339 -15.96 -4.96 -33.62
C LYS A 339 -15.49 -6.31 -33.05
N ASP A 340 -14.25 -6.71 -33.34
CA ASP A 340 -13.67 -7.97 -32.85
C ASP A 340 -13.45 -7.96 -31.32
N CYS A 341 -13.31 -6.80 -30.69
CA CYS A 341 -13.32 -6.67 -29.22
C CYS A 341 -14.69 -6.89 -28.57
N GLY A 342 -15.78 -7.08 -29.35
CA GLY A 342 -17.11 -7.41 -28.84
C GLY A 342 -17.71 -6.39 -27.87
N GLY A 343 -17.22 -5.15 -27.84
CA GLY A 343 -17.64 -4.11 -26.90
C GLY A 343 -17.16 -4.31 -25.44
N PHE A 344 -16.26 -5.24 -25.19
CA PHE A 344 -15.69 -5.48 -23.85
C PHE A 344 -14.68 -4.38 -23.46
N PRO A 345 -14.96 -3.56 -22.42
CA PRO A 345 -14.04 -2.49 -22.02
C PRO A 345 -12.60 -2.92 -21.77
N LEU A 346 -12.41 -4.10 -21.16
CA LEU A 346 -11.07 -4.62 -20.89
C LEU A 346 -10.30 -4.92 -22.18
N ALA A 347 -10.94 -5.61 -23.13
CA ALA A 347 -10.32 -5.92 -24.43
C ALA A 347 -9.99 -4.64 -25.20
N LEU A 348 -10.92 -3.69 -25.26
CA LEU A 348 -10.74 -2.40 -25.94
C LEU A 348 -9.53 -1.63 -25.36
N LYS A 349 -9.37 -1.62 -24.02
CA LYS A 349 -8.25 -0.99 -23.35
C LYS A 349 -6.92 -1.67 -23.62
N VAL A 350 -6.86 -2.99 -23.46
CA VAL A 350 -5.63 -3.77 -23.61
C VAL A 350 -5.16 -3.76 -25.07
N ILE A 351 -6.06 -4.05 -26.01
CA ILE A 351 -5.72 -4.08 -27.42
C ILE A 351 -5.41 -2.68 -27.96
N GLY A 352 -6.22 -1.67 -27.59
CA GLY A 352 -5.94 -0.28 -27.98
C GLY A 352 -4.53 0.12 -27.52
N ARG A 353 -4.17 -0.21 -26.29
CA ARG A 353 -2.86 0.15 -25.74
C ARG A 353 -1.71 -0.63 -26.38
N SER A 354 -1.90 -1.91 -26.74
CA SER A 354 -0.88 -2.71 -27.44
C SER A 354 -0.57 -2.18 -28.86
N LEU A 355 -1.52 -1.47 -29.47
CA LEU A 355 -1.37 -0.87 -30.79
C LEU A 355 -0.91 0.58 -30.74
N CYS A 356 -0.85 1.20 -29.56
CA CYS A 356 -0.38 2.56 -29.38
C CYS A 356 1.06 2.72 -29.88
N GLY A 357 1.31 3.71 -30.74
CA GLY A 357 2.64 3.99 -31.31
C GLY A 357 3.15 2.95 -32.31
N GLN A 358 2.35 1.95 -32.70
CA GLN A 358 2.75 0.94 -33.66
C GLN A 358 2.63 1.43 -35.12
N SER A 359 3.44 0.83 -36.02
CA SER A 359 3.45 1.14 -37.45
C SER A 359 2.18 0.65 -38.15
N GLU A 360 1.88 1.22 -39.33
CA GLU A 360 0.79 0.76 -40.20
C GLU A 360 0.80 -0.73 -40.47
N MET A 361 1.98 -1.32 -40.68
CA MET A 361 2.12 -2.74 -40.95
C MET A 361 1.62 -3.59 -39.79
N VAL A 362 1.89 -3.16 -38.54
CA VAL A 362 1.40 -3.90 -37.34
C VAL A 362 -0.12 -3.81 -37.22
N TRP A 363 -0.71 -2.62 -37.47
CA TRP A 363 -2.16 -2.46 -37.47
C TRP A 363 -2.85 -3.32 -38.52
N ARG A 364 -2.30 -3.36 -39.76
CA ARG A 364 -2.84 -4.18 -40.85
C ARG A 364 -2.66 -5.68 -40.59
N SER A 365 -1.49 -6.09 -40.04
CA SER A 365 -1.25 -7.49 -39.67
C SER A 365 -2.31 -8.00 -38.69
N ARG A 366 -2.59 -7.20 -37.66
CA ARG A 366 -3.63 -7.52 -36.67
C ARG A 366 -5.00 -7.74 -37.29
N VAL A 367 -5.43 -6.86 -38.19
CA VAL A 367 -6.71 -7.04 -38.88
C VAL A 367 -6.73 -8.29 -39.72
N MET A 368 -5.62 -8.65 -40.41
CA MET A 368 -5.54 -9.87 -41.23
C MET A 368 -5.59 -11.14 -40.37
N GLU A 369 -4.84 -11.18 -39.27
CA GLU A 369 -4.84 -12.29 -38.31
C GLU A 369 -6.26 -12.54 -37.76
N TRP A 370 -6.97 -11.49 -37.40
CA TRP A 370 -8.31 -11.59 -36.84
C TRP A 370 -9.38 -11.96 -37.89
N SER A 371 -9.18 -11.57 -39.13
CA SER A 371 -10.12 -11.89 -40.22
C SER A 371 -10.11 -13.39 -40.60
N ASN A 372 -9.02 -14.11 -40.29
CA ASN A 372 -8.89 -15.54 -40.58
C ASN A 372 -9.56 -16.42 -39.51
N ASP A 373 -9.88 -15.88 -38.31
CA ASP A 373 -10.45 -16.61 -37.17
C ASP A 373 -11.99 -16.40 -37.04
N HIS A 374 -12.71 -16.38 -38.17
CA HIS A 374 -14.14 -16.03 -38.26
C HIS A 374 -15.15 -16.91 -37.49
N SER A 375 -14.73 -17.82 -36.60
CA SER A 375 -15.67 -18.75 -35.95
C SER A 375 -16.03 -18.42 -34.49
N ILE A 376 -15.46 -17.36 -33.87
CA ILE A 376 -15.39 -17.27 -32.41
C ILE A 376 -16.48 -16.38 -31.82
N LEU A 377 -17.10 -15.42 -32.53
CA LEU A 377 -17.97 -14.37 -31.95
C LEU A 377 -19.47 -14.69 -31.96
N ALA A 378 -19.90 -15.95 -32.09
CA ALA A 378 -21.34 -16.28 -32.05
C ALA A 378 -21.92 -16.49 -30.65
N SER A 379 -21.09 -16.61 -29.62
CA SER A 379 -21.52 -16.76 -28.22
C SER A 379 -20.76 -15.80 -27.31
N SER A 380 -21.44 -14.89 -26.66
CA SER A 380 -20.85 -13.92 -25.69
C SER A 380 -20.43 -14.60 -24.37
N THR A 381 -19.45 -15.51 -24.44
CA THR A 381 -18.93 -16.25 -23.29
C THR A 381 -17.57 -15.71 -22.83
N SER A 382 -17.19 -16.01 -21.59
CA SER A 382 -15.87 -15.61 -21.03
C SER A 382 -14.69 -16.19 -21.83
N SER A 383 -14.88 -17.34 -22.50
CA SER A 383 -13.89 -17.96 -23.38
C SER A 383 -13.54 -17.09 -24.59
N ASP A 384 -14.52 -16.40 -25.18
CA ASP A 384 -14.30 -15.56 -26.36
C ASP A 384 -13.45 -14.32 -26.02
N LEU A 385 -13.67 -13.77 -24.82
CA LEU A 385 -12.88 -12.67 -24.32
C LEU A 385 -11.42 -13.06 -24.04
N LEU A 386 -11.16 -14.26 -23.49
CA LEU A 386 -9.80 -14.76 -23.27
C LEU A 386 -9.06 -14.93 -24.61
N VAL A 387 -9.71 -15.46 -25.63
CA VAL A 387 -9.12 -15.58 -26.98
C VAL A 387 -8.80 -14.20 -27.57
N CYS A 388 -9.69 -13.23 -27.37
CA CYS A 388 -9.45 -11.86 -27.81
C CYS A 388 -8.24 -11.24 -27.07
N LEU A 389 -8.15 -11.43 -25.76
CA LEU A 389 -7.04 -10.93 -24.94
C LEU A 389 -5.71 -11.67 -25.25
N GLN A 390 -5.75 -12.96 -25.57
CA GLN A 390 -4.58 -13.76 -25.98
C GLN A 390 -3.85 -13.10 -27.15
N LYS A 391 -4.59 -12.55 -28.10
CA LYS A 391 -4.04 -11.81 -29.25
C LYS A 391 -3.22 -10.58 -28.85
N SER A 392 -3.45 -10.00 -27.66
CA SER A 392 -2.66 -8.89 -27.14
C SER A 392 -1.28 -9.31 -26.61
N LEU A 393 -1.06 -10.61 -26.42
CA LEU A 393 0.19 -11.22 -25.92
C LEU A 393 1.19 -11.55 -27.04
N ASP A 394 0.97 -11.05 -28.24
CA ASP A 394 1.93 -11.16 -29.31
C ASP A 394 3.07 -10.16 -29.11
N PHE A 395 4.10 -10.64 -28.44
CA PHE A 395 5.33 -9.89 -28.18
C PHE A 395 6.37 -10.22 -29.24
N LYS A 396 7.10 -9.21 -29.73
CA LYS A 396 8.23 -9.42 -30.64
C LYS A 396 9.34 -10.19 -29.93
N ASP A 397 10.26 -10.80 -30.68
CA ASP A 397 11.36 -11.60 -30.12
C ASP A 397 12.16 -10.87 -29.03
N LYS A 398 12.35 -9.57 -29.17
CA LYS A 398 13.04 -8.72 -28.16
C LYS A 398 12.22 -8.51 -26.87
N GLU A 399 10.93 -8.80 -26.88
CA GLU A 399 9.99 -8.57 -25.78
C GLU A 399 9.57 -9.86 -25.09
N ILE A 400 10.18 -11.01 -25.45
CA ILE A 400 9.84 -12.33 -24.87
C ILE A 400 9.95 -12.33 -23.34
N ILE A 401 10.92 -11.58 -22.77
CA ILE A 401 11.05 -11.48 -21.31
C ILE A 401 9.86 -10.75 -20.69
N ILE A 402 9.32 -9.72 -21.34
CA ILE A 402 8.13 -8.99 -20.88
C ILE A 402 6.92 -9.93 -20.86
N LYS A 403 6.73 -10.75 -21.91
CA LYS A 403 5.70 -11.79 -21.92
C LYS A 403 5.87 -12.76 -20.74
N LYS A 404 7.10 -13.24 -20.52
CA LYS A 404 7.41 -14.14 -19.39
C LYS A 404 7.08 -13.48 -18.04
N CYS A 405 7.46 -12.22 -17.85
CA CYS A 405 7.14 -11.43 -16.63
C CYS A 405 5.61 -11.28 -16.44
N PHE A 406 4.86 -11.04 -17.52
CA PHE A 406 3.39 -11.01 -17.44
C PHE A 406 2.81 -12.35 -16.99
N LEU A 407 3.30 -13.47 -17.56
CA LEU A 407 2.84 -14.81 -17.18
C LEU A 407 3.15 -15.14 -15.71
N ASP A 408 4.26 -14.65 -15.19
CA ASP A 408 4.67 -14.87 -13.79
C ASP A 408 3.75 -14.17 -12.79
N LEU A 409 3.07 -13.07 -13.18
CA LEU A 409 2.06 -12.41 -12.32
C LEU A 409 0.93 -13.37 -11.93
N GLY A 410 0.61 -14.36 -12.78
CA GLY A 410 -0.36 -15.41 -12.48
C GLY A 410 -0.03 -16.25 -11.24
N SER A 411 1.22 -16.22 -10.77
CA SER A 411 1.68 -16.95 -9.57
C SER A 411 1.11 -16.41 -8.26
N PHE A 412 0.48 -15.24 -8.28
CA PHE A 412 -0.13 -14.64 -7.11
C PHE A 412 -1.66 -14.80 -7.15
N PRO A 413 -2.33 -14.90 -5.99
CA PRO A 413 -3.77 -15.07 -5.95
C PRO A 413 -4.55 -13.89 -6.56
N GLU A 414 -5.80 -14.14 -6.92
CA GLU A 414 -6.72 -13.12 -7.42
C GLU A 414 -6.94 -12.00 -6.40
N ASP A 415 -7.21 -10.79 -6.89
CA ASP A 415 -7.50 -9.59 -6.09
C ASP A 415 -6.38 -9.18 -5.11
N GLN A 416 -5.22 -9.82 -5.17
CA GLN A 416 -4.11 -9.51 -4.28
C GLN A 416 -3.20 -8.43 -4.87
N ARG A 417 -2.66 -7.62 -3.97
CA ARG A 417 -1.64 -6.63 -4.29
C ARG A 417 -0.28 -7.32 -4.26
N ILE A 418 0.36 -7.39 -5.42
CA ILE A 418 1.70 -7.99 -5.56
C ILE A 418 2.74 -6.91 -5.32
N ARG A 419 3.65 -7.09 -4.40
CA ARG A 419 4.74 -6.13 -4.18
C ARG A 419 5.71 -6.13 -5.35
N VAL A 420 6.07 -4.95 -5.85
CA VAL A 420 7.07 -4.80 -6.92
C VAL A 420 8.40 -5.42 -6.50
N ALA A 421 8.80 -5.28 -5.24
CA ALA A 421 10.02 -5.91 -4.71
C ALA A 421 10.01 -7.44 -4.83
N ALA A 422 8.87 -8.12 -4.67
CA ALA A 422 8.76 -9.57 -4.85
C ALA A 422 9.01 -9.97 -6.31
N LEU A 423 8.47 -9.19 -7.26
CA LEU A 423 8.69 -9.39 -8.69
C LEU A 423 10.15 -9.16 -9.09
N ILE A 424 10.79 -8.12 -8.55
CA ILE A 424 12.23 -7.85 -8.77
C ILE A 424 13.06 -9.04 -8.28
N ASP A 425 12.82 -9.52 -7.05
CA ASP A 425 13.55 -10.66 -6.48
C ASP A 425 13.40 -11.93 -7.34
N MET A 426 12.21 -12.16 -7.89
CA MET A 426 11.86 -13.28 -8.73
C MET A 426 12.51 -13.19 -10.11
N TRP A 427 12.30 -12.08 -10.81
CA TRP A 427 12.73 -11.91 -12.20
C TRP A 427 14.25 -11.73 -12.35
N SER A 428 14.92 -11.16 -11.35
CA SER A 428 16.38 -11.07 -11.37
C SER A 428 17.05 -12.44 -11.37
N GLU A 429 16.48 -13.45 -10.71
CA GLU A 429 17.04 -14.81 -10.69
C GLU A 429 16.54 -15.70 -11.83
N LEU A 430 15.26 -15.55 -12.27
CA LEU A 430 14.71 -16.34 -13.37
C LEU A 430 15.25 -15.94 -14.74
N TYR A 431 15.53 -14.63 -14.92
CA TYR A 431 15.88 -14.07 -16.22
C TYR A 431 17.25 -13.37 -16.22
N GLU A 432 18.05 -13.57 -15.17
CA GLU A 432 19.39 -12.98 -15.02
C GLU A 432 19.41 -11.46 -15.26
N LEU A 433 18.38 -10.76 -14.73
CA LEU A 433 18.27 -9.31 -14.81
C LEU A 433 19.19 -8.65 -13.77
N ASP A 434 19.40 -7.34 -13.94
CA ASP A 434 20.24 -6.56 -13.04
C ASP A 434 19.81 -6.64 -11.56
N GLU A 435 20.79 -6.71 -10.66
CA GLU A 435 20.54 -6.81 -9.20
C GLU A 435 19.82 -5.58 -8.63
N ASP A 436 19.99 -4.40 -9.24
CA ASP A 436 19.32 -3.17 -8.81
C ASP A 436 17.85 -3.11 -9.24
N GLY A 437 17.39 -4.05 -10.08
CA GLY A 437 15.99 -4.22 -10.49
C GLY A 437 15.51 -3.22 -11.55
N ILE A 438 16.40 -2.46 -12.18
CA ILE A 438 16.04 -1.45 -13.18
C ILE A 438 15.36 -2.09 -14.39
N GLN A 439 15.92 -3.21 -14.89
CA GLN A 439 15.31 -3.94 -16.01
C GLN A 439 13.99 -4.58 -15.64
N ALA A 440 13.86 -5.11 -14.42
CA ALA A 440 12.60 -5.66 -13.93
C ALA A 440 11.51 -4.58 -13.83
N ILE A 441 11.86 -3.38 -13.37
CA ILE A 441 10.96 -2.22 -13.32
C ILE A 441 10.59 -1.77 -14.74
N ALA A 442 11.54 -1.73 -15.67
CA ALA A 442 11.27 -1.38 -17.06
C ALA A 442 10.28 -2.36 -17.71
N ASN A 443 10.45 -3.67 -17.48
CA ASN A 443 9.51 -4.69 -17.94
C ASN A 443 8.12 -4.51 -17.31
N LEU A 444 8.06 -4.17 -16.03
CA LEU A 444 6.80 -3.87 -15.34
C LEU A 444 6.13 -2.63 -15.89
N CYS A 445 6.88 -1.56 -16.15
CA CYS A 445 6.35 -0.36 -16.80
C CYS A 445 5.74 -0.69 -18.17
N GLU A 446 6.38 -1.55 -18.95
CA GLU A 446 5.86 -1.96 -20.24
C GLU A 446 4.56 -2.79 -20.11
N ILE A 447 4.50 -3.72 -19.14
CA ILE A 447 3.28 -4.48 -18.83
C ILE A 447 2.14 -3.53 -18.44
N THR A 448 2.42 -2.54 -17.61
CA THR A 448 1.41 -1.56 -17.16
C THR A 448 1.02 -0.59 -18.28
N ASN A 449 1.97 -0.19 -19.13
CA ASN A 449 1.70 0.62 -20.32
C ASN A 449 0.76 -0.08 -21.28
N ARG A 450 0.79 -1.41 -21.37
CA ARG A 450 -0.13 -2.23 -22.20
C ARG A 450 -1.45 -2.54 -21.50
N ASN A 451 -1.72 -1.99 -20.33
CA ASN A 451 -2.89 -2.30 -19.49
C ASN A 451 -3.02 -3.79 -19.11
N LEU A 452 -1.92 -4.55 -19.11
CA LEU A 452 -1.89 -5.96 -18.69
C LEU A 452 -1.81 -6.12 -17.17
N ALA A 453 -1.45 -5.05 -16.47
CA ALA A 453 -1.52 -4.89 -15.03
C ALA A 453 -1.67 -3.40 -14.69
N SER A 454 -1.95 -3.09 -13.42
CA SER A 454 -2.02 -1.72 -12.91
C SER A 454 -0.96 -1.54 -11.82
N LEU A 455 -0.18 -0.47 -11.90
CA LEU A 455 0.79 -0.10 -10.88
C LEU A 455 0.12 0.85 -9.88
N LEU A 456 0.12 0.47 -8.60
CA LEU A 456 -0.30 1.31 -7.49
C LEU A 456 0.94 1.94 -6.87
N VAL A 457 1.18 3.20 -7.21
CA VAL A 457 2.25 4.00 -6.61
C VAL A 457 1.79 4.44 -5.23
N THR A 458 2.46 3.94 -4.19
CA THR A 458 2.10 4.24 -2.80
C THR A 458 2.56 5.63 -2.37
N ARG A 459 3.58 6.18 -3.02
CA ARG A 459 4.20 7.47 -2.68
C ARG A 459 4.59 8.25 -3.94
N LYS A 460 4.10 9.48 -4.06
CA LYS A 460 4.35 10.36 -5.23
C LYS A 460 5.77 10.94 -5.33
N ASP A 461 6.58 10.79 -4.29
CA ASP A 461 7.93 11.39 -4.21
C ASP A 461 9.04 10.37 -4.50
N ALA A 462 8.86 9.46 -5.45
CA ALA A 462 9.96 8.67 -5.95
C ALA A 462 11.06 9.62 -6.47
N SER A 463 12.20 9.68 -5.77
CA SER A 463 13.37 10.37 -6.25
C SER A 463 13.79 9.78 -7.60
N GLU A 464 14.45 10.58 -8.45
CA GLU A 464 14.87 10.21 -9.81
C GLU A 464 15.82 8.99 -9.89
N VAL A 465 16.16 8.38 -8.76
CA VAL A 465 17.04 7.22 -8.70
C VAL A 465 16.20 5.97 -8.47
N GLY A 466 16.09 5.12 -9.49
CA GLY A 466 15.23 3.96 -9.68
C GLY A 466 15.16 2.86 -8.62
N ILE A 467 15.62 3.09 -7.39
CA ILE A 467 15.64 2.10 -6.30
C ILE A 467 14.33 2.12 -5.49
N TYR A 468 13.39 3.02 -5.77
CA TYR A 468 12.25 3.34 -4.89
C TYR A 468 10.90 2.71 -5.26
N CYS A 469 10.80 2.04 -6.40
CA CYS A 469 9.57 1.31 -6.78
C CYS A 469 9.31 0.04 -5.95
N SER A 470 10.22 -0.32 -5.03
CA SER A 470 10.08 -1.54 -4.23
C SER A 470 8.88 -1.52 -3.27
N ASP A 471 8.42 -0.31 -2.88
CA ASP A 471 7.27 -0.13 -1.98
C ASP A 471 5.92 -0.13 -2.72
N ASP A 472 5.94 -0.09 -4.05
CA ASP A 472 4.76 -0.07 -4.89
C ASP A 472 4.15 -1.46 -5.05
N TYR A 473 2.89 -1.46 -5.50
CA TYR A 473 2.14 -2.69 -5.72
C TYR A 473 1.64 -2.80 -7.15
N VAL A 474 1.56 -4.03 -7.62
CA VAL A 474 0.94 -4.39 -8.88
C VAL A 474 -0.41 -5.05 -8.60
N LEU A 475 -1.42 -4.66 -9.35
CA LEU A 475 -2.71 -5.32 -9.43
C LEU A 475 -2.88 -5.92 -10.82
N GLN A 476 -3.31 -7.17 -10.88
CA GLN A 476 -3.69 -7.83 -12.11
C GLN A 476 -5.20 -8.11 -12.09
N HIS A 477 -5.89 -7.77 -13.17
CA HIS A 477 -7.31 -8.11 -13.32
C HIS A 477 -7.45 -9.63 -13.44
N ASP A 478 -8.48 -10.24 -12.81
CA ASP A 478 -8.69 -11.68 -12.75
C ASP A 478 -8.64 -12.36 -14.12
N LEU A 479 -9.29 -11.78 -15.14
CA LEU A 479 -9.25 -12.32 -16.50
C LEU A 479 -7.84 -12.31 -17.10
N LEU A 480 -7.00 -11.34 -16.74
CA LEU A 480 -5.60 -11.30 -17.18
C LEU A 480 -4.76 -12.33 -16.42
N ARG A 481 -5.09 -12.60 -15.16
CA ARG A 481 -4.53 -13.71 -14.40
C ARG A 481 -4.96 -15.05 -14.99
N GLU A 482 -6.26 -15.22 -15.28
CA GLU A 482 -6.78 -16.41 -15.95
C GLU A 482 -6.08 -16.64 -17.31
N LEU A 483 -5.85 -15.57 -18.08
CA LEU A 483 -5.08 -15.62 -19.32
C LEU A 483 -3.64 -16.07 -19.10
N ALA A 484 -2.94 -15.51 -18.11
CA ALA A 484 -1.57 -15.88 -17.79
C ALA A 484 -1.44 -17.36 -17.37
N ILE A 485 -2.40 -17.87 -16.60
CA ILE A 485 -2.47 -19.28 -16.21
C ILE A 485 -2.79 -20.16 -17.42
N HIS A 486 -3.77 -19.76 -18.24
CA HIS A 486 -4.13 -20.49 -19.45
C HIS A 486 -2.93 -20.63 -20.39
N GLU A 487 -2.24 -19.52 -20.70
CA GLU A 487 -1.02 -19.54 -21.53
C GLU A 487 0.10 -20.41 -20.95
N SER A 488 0.24 -20.40 -19.62
CA SER A 488 1.25 -21.22 -18.92
C SER A 488 0.88 -22.71 -18.86
N SER A 489 -0.39 -23.05 -19.13
CA SER A 489 -0.92 -24.42 -19.00
C SER A 489 -1.13 -25.14 -20.34
N GLN A 490 -0.60 -24.62 -21.44
CA GLN A 490 -0.74 -25.25 -22.75
C GLN A 490 0.02 -26.60 -22.89
N GLU A 491 1.02 -26.80 -22.05
CA GLU A 491 1.81 -28.04 -21.99
C GLU A 491 1.32 -28.95 -20.87
N PRO A 492 1.57 -30.29 -20.92
CA PRO A 492 1.35 -31.17 -19.78
C PRO A 492 2.07 -30.70 -18.54
N GLU A 493 1.53 -30.98 -17.34
CA GLU A 493 2.02 -30.46 -16.06
C GLU A 493 3.50 -30.70 -15.83
N GLU A 494 4.01 -31.85 -16.22
CA GLU A 494 5.41 -32.26 -16.06
C GLU A 494 6.39 -31.41 -16.89
N GLN A 495 5.91 -30.85 -18.00
CA GLN A 495 6.72 -30.10 -18.97
C GLN A 495 6.61 -28.57 -18.78
N ARG A 496 5.64 -28.10 -18.00
CA ARG A 496 5.41 -26.68 -17.79
C ARG A 496 6.59 -26.00 -17.14
N LYS A 497 7.03 -24.89 -17.71
CA LYS A 497 8.05 -24.03 -17.10
C LYS A 497 7.53 -23.24 -15.89
N ARG A 498 6.20 -23.00 -15.87
CA ARG A 498 5.47 -22.38 -14.75
C ARG A 498 4.38 -23.34 -14.32
N LEU A 499 4.41 -23.71 -13.07
CA LEU A 499 3.39 -24.57 -12.47
C LEU A 499 2.68 -23.78 -11.37
N ILE A 500 1.44 -23.41 -11.63
CA ILE A 500 0.59 -22.65 -10.71
C ILE A 500 -0.50 -23.59 -10.19
N VAL A 501 -0.56 -23.78 -8.87
CA VAL A 501 -1.44 -24.74 -8.22
C VAL A 501 -2.26 -24.05 -7.15
N ASP A 502 -3.57 -24.06 -7.30
CA ASP A 502 -4.52 -23.57 -6.31
C ASP A 502 -5.16 -24.78 -5.58
N ILE A 503 -4.97 -24.86 -4.26
CA ILE A 503 -5.47 -25.96 -3.42
C ILE A 503 -6.56 -25.43 -2.50
N SER A 504 -7.77 -25.98 -2.62
CA SER A 504 -8.91 -25.65 -1.76
C SER A 504 -9.33 -26.85 -0.92
N GLU A 505 -9.62 -26.65 0.36
CA GLU A 505 -10.14 -27.68 1.27
C GLU A 505 -9.32 -28.99 1.30
N ASN A 506 -7.99 -28.90 1.26
CA ASN A 506 -7.08 -30.07 1.18
C ASN A 506 -7.24 -30.95 -0.10
N LYS A 507 -7.93 -30.44 -1.12
CA LYS A 507 -8.10 -31.17 -2.38
C LYS A 507 -6.89 -30.98 -3.30
N LEU A 508 -5.87 -31.80 -3.10
CA LEU A 508 -4.71 -31.82 -4.01
C LEU A 508 -5.13 -32.23 -5.44
N PRO A 509 -4.52 -31.65 -6.48
CA PRO A 509 -4.77 -32.02 -7.88
C PRO A 509 -4.56 -33.53 -8.12
N LYS A 510 -5.32 -34.12 -9.06
CA LYS A 510 -5.23 -35.54 -9.37
C LYS A 510 -3.83 -35.95 -9.82
N TRP A 511 -3.25 -35.15 -10.76
CA TRP A 511 -1.91 -35.40 -11.26
C TRP A 511 -0.87 -35.44 -10.11
N TRP A 512 -0.97 -34.61 -9.09
CA TRP A 512 -0.05 -34.59 -7.95
C TRP A 512 -0.16 -35.87 -7.11
N LYS A 513 -1.36 -36.45 -6.99
CA LYS A 513 -1.55 -37.73 -6.29
C LYS A 513 -1.08 -38.93 -7.09
N GLU A 514 -1.19 -38.85 -8.40
CA GLU A 514 -0.90 -39.95 -9.36
C GLU A 514 0.58 -39.93 -9.78
N SER A 515 1.20 -38.76 -9.96
CA SER A 515 2.57 -38.56 -10.45
C SER A 515 3.66 -38.65 -9.38
N ARG A 516 3.53 -39.56 -8.42
CA ARG A 516 4.46 -39.67 -7.27
C ARG A 516 5.94 -39.81 -7.61
N GLN A 517 6.30 -40.10 -8.85
CA GLN A 517 7.67 -40.42 -9.29
C GLN A 517 8.18 -39.64 -10.51
N GLN A 518 7.35 -38.83 -11.17
CA GLN A 518 7.81 -38.05 -12.33
C GLN A 518 8.31 -36.69 -11.90
N PRO A 519 9.54 -36.29 -12.29
CA PRO A 519 10.07 -34.96 -12.00
C PRO A 519 9.32 -33.92 -12.84
N ILE A 520 9.00 -32.78 -12.20
CA ILE A 520 8.43 -31.62 -12.87
C ILE A 520 9.55 -30.73 -13.44
N SER A 521 9.35 -30.18 -14.65
CA SER A 521 10.32 -29.32 -15.35
C SER A 521 10.14 -27.82 -15.00
N ALA A 522 9.27 -27.51 -14.05
CA ALA A 522 8.96 -26.14 -13.70
C ALA A 522 10.17 -25.42 -13.08
N GLN A 523 10.49 -24.26 -13.60
CA GLN A 523 11.44 -23.31 -13.01
C GLN A 523 10.76 -22.43 -11.96
N LEU A 524 9.48 -22.11 -12.15
CA LEU A 524 8.63 -21.39 -11.21
C LEU A 524 7.49 -22.30 -10.74
N LEU A 525 7.45 -22.54 -9.43
CA LEU A 525 6.36 -23.25 -8.77
C LEU A 525 5.62 -22.29 -7.85
N SER A 526 4.34 -22.11 -8.06
CA SER A 526 3.46 -21.35 -7.17
C SER A 526 2.38 -22.26 -6.60
N ILE A 527 2.21 -22.22 -5.29
CA ILE A 527 1.18 -22.99 -4.59
C ILE A 527 0.38 -22.03 -3.72
N SER A 528 -0.92 -21.97 -3.99
CA SER A 528 -1.87 -21.17 -3.20
C SER A 528 -2.80 -22.10 -2.43
N THR A 529 -2.99 -21.84 -1.11
CA THR A 529 -3.86 -22.64 -0.25
C THR A 529 -4.82 -21.74 0.52
N ASP A 530 -6.02 -22.26 0.81
CA ASP A 530 -7.05 -21.57 1.56
C ASP A 530 -6.86 -21.66 3.09
N ASP A 531 -7.79 -21.09 3.86
CA ASP A 531 -7.78 -21.08 5.33
C ASP A 531 -8.08 -22.45 5.98
N LYS A 532 -8.58 -23.43 5.21
CA LYS A 532 -8.88 -24.78 5.65
C LYS A 532 -7.75 -25.78 5.39
N PHE A 533 -6.67 -25.34 4.74
CA PHE A 533 -5.56 -26.23 4.40
C PHE A 533 -4.79 -26.68 5.64
N SER A 534 -4.69 -28.00 5.83
CA SER A 534 -4.07 -28.62 7.02
C SER A 534 -2.55 -28.86 6.90
N SER A 535 -1.89 -28.30 5.90
CA SER A 535 -0.47 -28.53 5.57
C SER A 535 -0.11 -30.01 5.33
N SER A 536 -1.09 -30.82 4.88
CA SER A 536 -0.90 -32.23 4.51
C SER A 536 -0.32 -32.35 3.12
N TRP A 537 0.99 -32.28 2.99
CA TRP A 537 1.71 -32.27 1.74
C TRP A 537 1.96 -33.68 1.19
N CYS A 538 1.69 -33.89 -0.11
CA CYS A 538 2.24 -35.03 -0.84
C CYS A 538 3.63 -34.68 -1.38
N ASN A 539 4.49 -35.68 -1.51
CA ASN A 539 5.82 -35.48 -2.05
C ASN A 539 5.79 -35.31 -3.57
N ILE A 540 6.59 -34.38 -4.10
CA ILE A 540 6.84 -34.18 -5.52
C ILE A 540 8.35 -34.12 -5.78
N GLN A 541 8.77 -34.44 -7.00
CA GLN A 541 10.15 -34.24 -7.45
C GLN A 541 10.23 -32.93 -8.22
N ALA A 542 10.79 -31.90 -7.59
CA ALA A 542 10.81 -30.53 -8.10
C ALA A 542 12.25 -29.95 -8.11
N SER A 543 13.22 -30.74 -8.57
CA SER A 543 14.65 -30.35 -8.55
C SER A 543 14.96 -29.18 -9.48
N GLU A 544 14.13 -28.94 -10.52
CA GLU A 544 14.36 -27.87 -11.50
C GLU A 544 13.82 -26.51 -11.05
N VAL A 545 13.12 -26.44 -9.91
CA VAL A 545 12.49 -25.21 -9.42
C VAL A 545 13.57 -24.23 -8.93
N GLU A 546 13.59 -23.06 -9.54
CA GLU A 546 14.46 -21.93 -9.18
C GLU A 546 13.75 -20.90 -8.30
N VAL A 547 12.42 -20.77 -8.47
CA VAL A 547 11.58 -19.86 -7.69
C VAL A 547 10.38 -20.62 -7.12
N LEU A 548 10.20 -20.55 -5.82
CA LEU A 548 9.05 -21.11 -5.10
C LEU A 548 8.23 -19.97 -4.47
N VAL A 549 6.94 -19.92 -4.84
CA VAL A 549 5.97 -18.97 -4.29
C VAL A 549 4.91 -19.74 -3.51
N LEU A 550 4.82 -19.50 -2.21
CA LEU A 550 3.85 -20.13 -1.32
C LEU A 550 2.88 -19.07 -0.81
N ASN A 551 1.63 -19.18 -1.20
CA ASN A 551 0.54 -18.28 -0.81
C ASN A 551 -0.45 -19.06 0.06
N PHE A 552 -0.78 -18.57 1.25
CA PHE A 552 -1.68 -19.28 2.14
C PHE A 552 -2.52 -18.35 3.03
N GLN A 553 -3.48 -18.93 3.78
CA GLN A 553 -4.39 -18.16 4.64
C GLN A 553 -4.53 -18.76 6.05
N THR A 554 -3.78 -19.82 6.38
CA THR A 554 -3.87 -20.52 7.66
C THR A 554 -3.08 -19.83 8.77
N LYS A 555 -3.44 -20.08 10.05
CA LYS A 555 -2.67 -19.60 11.22
C LYS A 555 -1.37 -20.37 11.44
N ASN A 556 -1.35 -21.64 11.08
CA ASN A 556 -0.18 -22.50 11.18
C ASN A 556 0.12 -23.06 9.78
N TYR A 557 1.32 -22.87 9.33
CA TYR A 557 1.75 -23.32 8.01
C TYR A 557 3.06 -24.04 8.09
N THR A 558 3.09 -25.27 7.62
CA THR A 558 4.27 -26.11 7.63
C THR A 558 4.89 -26.15 6.25
N LEU A 559 6.14 -25.73 6.09
CA LEU A 559 6.86 -25.85 4.84
C LEU A 559 6.87 -27.31 4.35
N PRO A 560 6.59 -27.53 3.05
CA PRO A 560 6.55 -28.89 2.51
C PRO A 560 7.93 -29.54 2.52
N LYS A 561 8.00 -30.82 2.92
CA LYS A 561 9.27 -31.56 2.99
C LYS A 561 10.00 -31.69 1.66
N PHE A 562 9.27 -31.65 0.55
CA PHE A 562 9.89 -31.72 -0.78
C PHE A 562 10.78 -30.52 -1.12
N VAL A 563 10.68 -29.41 -0.36
CA VAL A 563 11.57 -28.24 -0.51
C VAL A 563 13.03 -28.63 -0.27
N GLU A 564 13.32 -29.56 0.63
CA GLU A 564 14.69 -30.06 0.87
C GLU A 564 15.42 -30.57 -0.41
N LYS A 565 14.63 -30.99 -1.41
CA LYS A 565 15.12 -31.59 -2.66
C LYS A 565 15.10 -30.63 -3.84
N MET A 566 14.86 -29.34 -3.59
CA MET A 566 14.89 -28.29 -4.60
C MET A 566 16.30 -27.72 -4.76
N ASP A 567 17.20 -28.54 -5.29
CA ASP A 567 18.63 -28.18 -5.35
C ASP A 567 18.94 -26.90 -6.13
N LYS A 568 18.05 -26.49 -7.07
CA LYS A 568 18.21 -25.25 -7.87
C LYS A 568 17.48 -24.05 -7.31
N LEU A 569 16.82 -24.16 -6.15
CA LEU A 569 16.03 -23.08 -5.57
C LEU A 569 16.89 -21.86 -5.23
N LYS A 570 16.60 -20.73 -5.88
CA LYS A 570 17.28 -19.43 -5.67
C LYS A 570 16.43 -18.44 -4.87
N VAL A 571 15.11 -18.47 -5.07
CA VAL A 571 14.18 -17.52 -4.44
C VAL A 571 13.02 -18.24 -3.77
N LEU A 572 12.78 -17.91 -2.50
CA LEU A 572 11.62 -18.35 -1.75
C LEU A 572 10.76 -17.14 -1.35
N ILE A 573 9.51 -17.14 -1.78
CA ILE A 573 8.51 -16.14 -1.40
C ILE A 573 7.39 -16.86 -0.64
N VAL A 574 7.14 -16.42 0.59
CA VAL A 574 6.10 -16.99 1.46
C VAL A 574 5.20 -15.85 1.91
N THR A 575 3.95 -15.86 1.45
CA THR A 575 2.98 -14.81 1.72
C THR A 575 1.73 -15.38 2.40
N ASN A 576 1.44 -14.90 3.58
CA ASN A 576 0.20 -15.20 4.28
C ASN A 576 -0.86 -14.13 3.93
N TYR A 577 -1.85 -14.51 3.16
CA TYR A 577 -3.03 -13.68 2.85
C TYR A 577 -4.16 -13.83 3.89
N GLY A 578 -3.96 -14.66 4.91
CA GLY A 578 -4.89 -14.82 6.01
C GLY A 578 -4.98 -13.59 6.91
N TYR A 579 -5.88 -13.63 7.87
CA TYR A 579 -6.15 -12.50 8.75
C TYR A 579 -5.07 -12.30 9.82
N PHE A 580 -4.56 -13.38 10.42
CA PHE A 580 -3.58 -13.37 11.50
C PHE A 580 -2.17 -13.62 10.96
N HIS A 581 -1.16 -13.23 11.72
CA HIS A 581 0.20 -13.72 11.48
C HIS A 581 0.21 -15.23 11.63
N ALA A 582 0.88 -15.91 10.71
CA ALA A 582 0.97 -17.35 10.74
C ALA A 582 2.29 -17.79 11.36
N GLU A 583 2.25 -18.82 12.21
CA GLU A 583 3.46 -19.52 12.61
C GLU A 583 3.94 -20.39 11.44
N LEU A 584 5.24 -20.26 11.11
CA LEU A 584 5.88 -20.99 10.02
C LEU A 584 6.75 -22.11 10.58
N ASP A 585 6.33 -23.36 10.36
CA ASP A 585 7.06 -24.54 10.82
C ASP A 585 7.99 -25.12 9.74
N ASN A 586 8.93 -25.96 10.16
CA ASN A 586 9.89 -26.65 9.30
C ASN A 586 10.88 -25.72 8.56
N PHE A 587 11.15 -24.55 9.07
CA PHE A 587 12.10 -23.61 8.44
C PHE A 587 13.52 -24.20 8.32
N GLN A 588 13.88 -25.15 9.19
CA GLN A 588 15.18 -25.85 9.15
C GLN A 588 15.44 -26.59 7.83
N LEU A 589 14.39 -26.95 7.05
CA LEU A 589 14.53 -27.59 5.74
C LEU A 589 15.34 -26.72 4.76
N LEU A 590 15.31 -25.41 4.93
CA LEU A 590 16.02 -24.48 4.04
C LEU A 590 17.54 -24.60 4.16
N GLY A 591 18.06 -25.18 5.26
CA GLY A 591 19.49 -25.37 5.46
C GLY A 591 20.15 -26.33 4.47
N SER A 592 19.38 -27.20 3.78
CA SER A 592 19.86 -28.08 2.72
C SER A 592 20.08 -27.39 1.38
N LEU A 593 19.52 -26.18 1.20
CA LEU A 593 19.44 -25.48 -0.10
C LEU A 593 20.70 -24.67 -0.40
N SER A 594 21.59 -25.26 -1.19
CA SER A 594 22.90 -24.65 -1.50
C SER A 594 22.84 -23.42 -2.40
N TYR A 595 21.78 -23.22 -3.16
CA TYR A 595 21.62 -22.12 -4.13
C TYR A 595 20.62 -21.04 -3.68
N LEU A 596 20.03 -21.17 -2.49
CA LEU A 596 19.03 -20.22 -2.00
C LEU A 596 19.68 -18.86 -1.71
N LYS A 597 19.36 -17.86 -2.55
CA LYS A 597 19.91 -16.50 -2.48
C LYS A 597 18.99 -15.50 -1.81
N LYS A 598 17.68 -15.63 -2.05
CA LYS A 598 16.71 -14.63 -1.59
C LYS A 598 15.53 -15.28 -0.88
N ILE A 599 15.22 -14.77 0.30
CA ILE A 599 14.03 -15.17 1.08
C ILE A 599 13.17 -13.92 1.29
N ARG A 600 11.88 -14.06 0.99
CA ARG A 600 10.87 -13.08 1.30
C ARG A 600 9.76 -13.71 2.12
N LEU A 601 9.52 -13.14 3.28
CA LEU A 601 8.46 -13.58 4.21
C LEU A 601 7.49 -12.43 4.43
N GLU A 602 6.20 -12.70 4.26
CA GLU A 602 5.15 -11.70 4.39
C GLU A 602 4.06 -12.19 5.36
N LYS A 603 3.85 -11.42 6.43
CA LYS A 603 2.82 -11.65 7.46
C LYS A 603 2.92 -13.02 8.15
N VAL A 604 4.13 -13.41 8.46
CA VAL A 604 4.43 -14.63 9.23
C VAL A 604 5.15 -14.29 10.53
N SER A 605 5.03 -15.17 11.53
CA SER A 605 5.79 -15.11 12.76
C SER A 605 7.12 -15.85 12.56
N ILE A 606 8.22 -15.16 12.79
CA ILE A 606 9.58 -15.71 12.62
C ILE A 606 10.27 -15.96 13.95
N THR A 607 9.52 -15.97 15.05
CA THR A 607 10.05 -16.21 16.40
C THR A 607 10.76 -17.56 16.52
N SER A 608 10.36 -18.57 15.74
CA SER A 608 11.01 -19.89 15.68
C SER A 608 12.34 -19.88 14.94
N LEU A 609 12.56 -18.97 14.01
CA LEU A 609 13.81 -18.87 13.23
C LEU A 609 15.02 -18.57 14.08
N PHE A 610 14.85 -17.75 15.10
CA PHE A 610 15.92 -17.39 16.04
C PHE A 610 16.17 -18.44 17.12
N LYS A 611 15.29 -19.46 17.23
CA LYS A 611 15.44 -20.56 18.19
C LYS A 611 16.26 -21.75 17.67
N SER A 612 16.29 -21.95 16.36
CA SER A 612 17.01 -23.08 15.73
C SER A 612 17.97 -22.57 14.66
N PRO A 613 19.27 -22.87 14.76
CA PRO A 613 20.24 -22.37 13.81
C PRO A 613 20.06 -23.02 12.44
N VAL A 614 19.67 -22.24 11.46
CA VAL A 614 19.65 -22.65 10.07
C VAL A 614 20.81 -21.97 9.36
N GLN A 615 21.78 -22.76 8.89
CA GLN A 615 22.88 -22.23 8.09
C GLN A 615 22.42 -22.02 6.65
N LEU A 616 22.36 -20.79 6.20
CA LEU A 616 21.97 -20.40 4.84
C LEU A 616 23.18 -19.75 4.15
N LYS A 617 24.13 -20.57 3.74
CA LYS A 617 25.45 -20.12 3.28
C LYS A 617 25.40 -19.27 2.01
N SER A 618 24.44 -19.50 1.12
CA SER A 618 24.31 -18.77 -0.15
C SER A 618 23.35 -17.59 -0.08
N LEU A 619 22.74 -17.36 1.08
CA LEU A 619 21.71 -16.33 1.22
C LEU A 619 22.32 -14.94 1.14
N GLU A 620 21.81 -14.13 0.22
CA GLU A 620 22.27 -12.77 -0.05
C GLU A 620 21.26 -11.71 0.40
N LYS A 621 19.96 -12.05 0.39
CA LYS A 621 18.89 -11.11 0.71
C LYS A 621 17.78 -11.72 1.57
N ILE A 622 17.38 -10.99 2.61
CA ILE A 622 16.19 -11.27 3.42
C ILE A 622 15.25 -10.07 3.37
N SER A 623 13.98 -10.32 3.08
CA SER A 623 12.93 -9.31 3.13
C SER A 623 11.79 -9.77 4.03
N LEU A 624 11.53 -9.01 5.07
CA LEU A 624 10.47 -9.26 6.05
C LEU A 624 9.42 -8.17 5.93
N PHE A 625 8.20 -8.54 5.59
CA PHE A 625 7.10 -7.61 5.47
C PHE A 625 5.97 -7.98 6.44
N MET A 626 5.63 -7.07 7.35
CA MET A 626 4.59 -7.30 8.36
C MET A 626 4.80 -8.58 9.17
N CYS A 627 6.04 -8.98 9.38
CA CYS A 627 6.36 -10.17 10.18
C CYS A 627 6.34 -9.85 11.67
N ASN A 628 5.95 -10.85 12.49
CA ASN A 628 6.24 -10.81 13.92
C ASN A 628 7.66 -11.33 14.14
N ILE A 629 8.55 -10.43 14.55
CA ILE A 629 9.95 -10.76 14.83
C ILE A 629 10.09 -11.25 16.28
N GLY A 630 9.18 -10.79 17.15
CA GLY A 630 9.12 -11.17 18.56
C GLY A 630 10.23 -10.56 19.42
N GLN A 631 10.10 -10.66 20.75
CA GLN A 631 11.17 -10.31 21.71
C GLN A 631 12.27 -11.38 21.76
N ALA A 632 12.36 -12.24 20.76
CA ALA A 632 13.36 -13.31 20.68
C ALA A 632 14.81 -12.79 20.65
N SER A 633 15.00 -11.47 20.51
CA SER A 633 16.29 -10.82 20.41
C SER A 633 17.18 -10.98 21.66
N ARG A 634 16.62 -11.25 22.83
CA ARG A 634 17.41 -11.34 24.07
C ARG A 634 17.97 -12.73 24.39
N ALA A 635 17.56 -13.78 23.68
CA ALA A 635 17.92 -15.16 23.97
C ALA A 635 18.69 -15.86 22.83
N CYS A 636 19.12 -15.15 21.79
CA CYS A 636 19.85 -15.78 20.69
C CYS A 636 21.29 -16.10 21.09
N THR A 637 21.56 -17.39 21.31
CA THR A 637 22.90 -17.92 21.64
C THR A 637 23.76 -18.21 20.40
N ILE A 638 23.23 -17.84 19.18
CA ILE A 638 23.85 -18.20 17.90
C ILE A 638 24.57 -16.99 17.35
N GLN A 639 25.80 -17.20 16.85
CA GLN A 639 26.45 -16.18 16.02
C GLN A 639 25.75 -16.12 14.66
N VAL A 640 24.91 -15.08 14.47
CA VAL A 640 24.12 -14.85 13.25
C VAL A 640 25.04 -14.73 12.02
N SER A 641 26.26 -14.20 12.20
CA SER A 641 27.31 -14.12 11.19
C SER A 641 27.70 -15.49 10.59
N ASP A 642 27.75 -16.53 11.41
CA ASP A 642 28.12 -17.89 10.96
C ASP A 642 26.96 -18.57 10.21
N ALA A 643 25.73 -18.23 10.59
CA ALA A 643 24.53 -18.75 9.93
C ALA A 643 24.29 -18.10 8.56
N LEU A 644 24.69 -16.83 8.38
CA LEU A 644 24.39 -16.00 7.21
C LEU A 644 25.65 -15.29 6.64
N PRO A 645 26.69 -16.03 6.25
CA PRO A 645 28.01 -15.45 5.96
C PRO A 645 28.06 -14.56 4.70
N ASN A 646 27.08 -14.70 3.80
CA ASN A 646 27.03 -13.97 2.51
C ASN A 646 25.88 -12.98 2.42
N LEU A 647 25.21 -12.67 3.53
CA LEU A 647 24.02 -11.82 3.54
C LEU A 647 24.40 -10.35 3.28
N LYS A 648 23.97 -9.82 2.14
CA LYS A 648 24.28 -8.47 1.65
C LYS A 648 23.15 -7.46 1.91
N GLU A 649 21.90 -7.92 1.98
CA GLU A 649 20.74 -7.05 2.07
C GLU A 649 19.69 -7.57 3.05
N ILE A 650 19.24 -6.69 3.96
CA ILE A 650 18.12 -6.94 4.87
C ILE A 650 17.11 -5.81 4.71
N ASN A 651 15.85 -6.18 4.46
CA ASN A 651 14.71 -5.27 4.45
C ASN A 651 13.68 -5.72 5.48
N ILE A 652 13.35 -4.84 6.42
CA ILE A 652 12.34 -5.03 7.46
C ILE A 652 11.30 -3.94 7.28
N ASP A 653 10.08 -4.31 6.90
CA ASP A 653 9.05 -3.34 6.56
C ASP A 653 7.76 -3.64 7.31
N SER A 654 7.18 -2.62 7.93
CA SER A 654 5.89 -2.70 8.65
C SER A 654 5.87 -3.75 9.77
N CYS A 655 7.04 -4.11 10.34
CA CYS A 655 7.14 -5.02 11.47
C CYS A 655 6.92 -4.25 12.78
N ILE A 656 5.67 -4.20 13.23
CA ILE A 656 5.24 -3.34 14.34
C ILE A 656 5.72 -3.79 15.72
N ASP A 657 6.11 -5.04 15.88
CA ASP A 657 6.66 -5.59 17.12
C ASP A 657 8.17 -5.35 17.27
N LEU A 658 8.84 -4.77 16.24
CA LEU A 658 10.25 -4.45 16.26
C LEU A 658 10.50 -3.20 17.14
N VAL A 659 11.02 -3.39 18.35
CA VAL A 659 11.39 -2.31 19.29
C VAL A 659 12.87 -1.96 19.19
N GLU A 660 13.71 -2.95 18.97
CA GLU A 660 15.16 -2.85 18.78
C GLU A 660 15.63 -3.91 17.78
N LEU A 661 16.80 -3.72 17.18
CA LEU A 661 17.36 -4.70 16.24
C LEU A 661 17.66 -6.04 16.91
N PRO A 662 17.44 -7.18 16.21
CA PRO A 662 17.82 -8.48 16.72
C PRO A 662 19.30 -8.54 17.09
N ALA A 663 19.62 -9.18 18.21
CA ALA A 663 20.99 -9.38 18.63
C ALA A 663 21.79 -10.14 17.55
N GLY A 664 23.05 -9.75 17.32
CA GLY A 664 23.92 -10.35 16.32
C GLY A 664 23.69 -9.88 14.88
N LEU A 665 22.66 -9.11 14.58
CA LEU A 665 22.48 -8.52 13.24
C LEU A 665 23.66 -7.64 12.86
N CYS A 666 24.16 -6.88 13.82
CA CYS A 666 25.31 -5.99 13.63
C CYS A 666 26.66 -6.73 13.44
N ASP A 667 26.70 -8.02 13.67
CA ASP A 667 27.89 -8.86 13.43
C ASP A 667 27.97 -9.36 11.98
N ILE A 668 26.97 -9.13 11.14
CA ILE A 668 26.97 -9.50 9.72
C ILE A 668 27.78 -8.45 8.92
N VAL A 669 29.10 -8.56 9.00
CA VAL A 669 30.03 -7.55 8.43
C VAL A 669 29.93 -7.41 6.91
N CYS A 670 29.43 -8.42 6.20
CA CYS A 670 29.23 -8.38 4.73
C CYS A 670 27.99 -7.59 4.29
N LEU A 671 27.15 -7.14 5.25
CA LEU A 671 25.93 -6.42 4.96
C LEU A 671 26.21 -5.09 4.27
N LYS A 672 25.56 -4.87 3.12
CA LYS A 672 25.69 -3.65 2.29
C LYS A 672 24.46 -2.76 2.38
N LYS A 673 23.28 -3.36 2.49
CA LYS A 673 22.02 -2.62 2.51
C LYS A 673 21.17 -3.04 3.71
N LEU A 674 20.81 -2.08 4.56
CA LEU A 674 19.88 -2.27 5.67
C LEU A 674 18.73 -1.28 5.53
N GLY A 675 17.54 -1.82 5.27
CA GLY A 675 16.30 -1.05 5.17
C GLY A 675 15.35 -1.41 6.31
N ILE A 676 14.89 -0.42 7.05
CA ILE A 676 13.86 -0.55 8.09
C ILE A 676 12.83 0.53 7.80
N THR A 677 11.63 0.11 7.40
CA THR A 677 10.59 1.03 6.92
C THR A 677 9.30 0.78 7.68
N ASP A 678 8.59 1.85 8.02
CA ASP A 678 7.28 1.81 8.71
C ASP A 678 7.27 0.94 10.00
N CYS A 679 8.43 0.78 10.67
CA CYS A 679 8.58 0.10 11.95
C CYS A 679 8.43 1.12 13.09
N HIS A 680 7.19 1.48 13.39
CA HIS A 680 6.87 2.63 14.25
C HIS A 680 7.34 2.49 15.70
N ASN A 681 7.41 1.26 16.23
CA ASN A 681 7.84 0.97 17.60
C ASN A 681 9.37 0.88 17.76
N LEU A 682 10.14 0.99 16.65
CA LEU A 682 11.60 1.02 16.74
C LEU A 682 12.05 2.29 17.47
N SER A 683 12.46 2.14 18.73
CA SER A 683 12.81 3.26 19.61
C SER A 683 14.27 3.66 19.56
N ALA A 684 15.16 2.69 19.28
CA ALA A 684 16.59 2.90 19.21
C ALA A 684 17.27 1.91 18.26
N LEU A 685 18.40 2.33 17.70
CA LEU A 685 19.37 1.43 17.06
C LEU A 685 20.48 1.12 18.07
N SER A 686 21.02 -0.11 17.99
CA SER A 686 22.18 -0.52 18.80
C SER A 686 23.41 0.32 18.47
N GLU A 687 24.21 0.65 19.48
CA GLU A 687 25.56 1.23 19.28
C GLU A 687 26.50 0.30 18.52
N GLU A 688 26.16 -1.00 18.40
CA GLU A 688 26.90 -1.95 17.59
C GLU A 688 26.73 -1.77 16.08
N ILE A 689 25.80 -0.91 15.62
CA ILE A 689 25.57 -0.66 14.18
C ILE A 689 26.86 -0.24 13.45
N GLY A 690 27.81 0.39 14.16
CA GLY A 690 29.10 0.78 13.63
C GLY A 690 30.02 -0.40 13.21
N LYS A 691 29.71 -1.63 13.61
CA LYS A 691 30.41 -2.85 13.18
C LYS A 691 30.15 -3.19 11.71
N LEU A 692 29.05 -2.68 11.13
CA LEU A 692 28.66 -2.91 9.73
C LEU A 692 29.51 -2.09 8.75
N VAL A 693 30.84 -2.27 8.78
CA VAL A 693 31.80 -1.46 8.04
C VAL A 693 31.62 -1.47 6.52
N ASN A 694 30.89 -2.43 5.97
CA ASN A 694 30.61 -2.55 4.55
C ASN A 694 29.25 -1.97 4.16
N LEU A 695 28.51 -1.36 5.11
CA LEU A 695 27.17 -0.82 4.85
C LEU A 695 27.27 0.40 3.92
N GLU A 696 26.59 0.30 2.78
CA GLU A 696 26.53 1.32 1.73
C GLU A 696 25.22 2.11 1.79
N VAL A 697 24.12 1.45 2.22
CA VAL A 697 22.78 2.02 2.31
C VAL A 697 22.17 1.75 3.68
N LEU A 698 21.80 2.81 4.41
CA LEU A 698 21.02 2.74 5.63
C LEU A 698 19.71 3.50 5.44
N ARG A 699 18.60 2.79 5.47
CA ARG A 699 17.27 3.38 5.35
C ARG A 699 16.47 3.12 6.64
N LEU A 700 16.05 4.20 7.29
CA LEU A 700 15.27 4.18 8.53
C LEU A 700 14.02 5.04 8.32
N ARG A 701 13.16 4.62 7.39
CA ARG A 701 12.03 5.44 6.94
C ARG A 701 10.80 5.23 7.82
N SER A 702 10.11 6.33 8.19
CA SER A 702 8.86 6.28 8.98
C SER A 702 8.98 5.51 10.31
N CYS A 703 10.17 5.43 10.89
CA CYS A 703 10.39 4.88 12.23
C CYS A 703 10.08 5.97 13.26
N SER A 704 8.79 6.15 13.57
CA SER A 704 8.30 7.32 14.31
C SER A 704 8.82 7.41 15.75
N ASP A 705 9.07 6.29 16.42
CA ASP A 705 9.56 6.28 17.81
C ASP A 705 11.09 6.41 17.93
N LEU A 706 11.81 6.41 16.80
CA LEU A 706 13.25 6.60 16.80
C LEU A 706 13.62 8.03 17.16
N VAL A 707 14.26 8.21 18.32
CA VAL A 707 14.56 9.55 18.89
C VAL A 707 15.88 10.12 18.40
N GLN A 708 16.88 9.26 18.18
CA GLN A 708 18.23 9.65 17.74
C GLN A 708 18.93 8.49 17.03
N LEU A 709 19.89 8.85 16.19
CA LEU A 709 20.85 7.89 15.65
C LEU A 709 21.96 7.68 16.67
N PRO A 710 22.46 6.44 16.87
CA PRO A 710 23.61 6.16 17.73
C PRO A 710 24.88 6.83 17.19
N LYS A 711 25.84 7.12 18.05
CA LYS A 711 27.09 7.76 17.63
C LYS A 711 27.88 6.88 16.66
N SER A 712 27.82 5.59 16.86
CA SER A 712 28.53 4.59 16.05
C SER A 712 28.09 4.57 14.57
N VAL A 713 26.93 5.13 14.20
CA VAL A 713 26.57 5.31 12.78
C VAL A 713 27.66 6.08 12.01
N THR A 714 28.35 7.03 12.68
CA THR A 714 29.41 7.82 12.06
C THR A 714 30.67 7.02 11.71
N SER A 715 30.77 5.76 12.17
CA SER A 715 31.86 4.82 11.82
C SER A 715 31.63 4.08 10.50
N LEU A 716 30.46 4.23 9.88
CA LEU A 716 30.08 3.56 8.63
C LEU A 716 30.74 4.26 7.41
N SER A 717 32.04 4.10 7.26
CA SER A 717 32.85 4.81 6.27
C SER A 717 32.43 4.56 4.81
N LYS A 718 31.77 3.44 4.48
CA LYS A 718 31.25 3.13 3.13
C LYS A 718 29.85 3.65 2.87
N LEU A 719 29.17 4.23 3.85
CA LEU A 719 27.81 4.67 3.73
C LEU A 719 27.67 5.76 2.66
N SER A 720 26.91 5.48 1.63
CA SER A 720 26.66 6.39 0.50
C SER A 720 25.26 7.01 0.55
N LEU A 721 24.29 6.33 1.16
CA LEU A 721 22.91 6.79 1.32
C LEU A 721 22.46 6.62 2.76
N LEU A 722 21.98 7.71 3.35
CA LEU A 722 21.29 7.72 4.64
C LEU A 722 19.88 8.29 4.45
N ASP A 723 18.88 7.47 4.63
CA ASP A 723 17.46 7.87 4.57
C ASP A 723 16.83 7.73 5.96
N ILE A 724 16.48 8.86 6.56
CA ILE A 724 15.78 8.97 7.83
C ILE A 724 14.42 9.67 7.64
N SER A 725 13.89 9.64 6.40
CA SER A 725 12.63 10.34 6.09
C SER A 725 11.47 9.86 6.95
N ASP A 726 10.60 10.81 7.29
CA ASP A 726 9.41 10.60 8.10
C ASP A 726 9.67 10.04 9.52
N CYS A 727 10.94 10.07 10.00
CA CYS A 727 11.29 9.78 11.39
C CYS A 727 11.00 11.02 12.26
N THR A 728 9.73 11.17 12.64
CA THR A 728 9.21 12.42 13.25
C THR A 728 9.83 12.79 14.59
N ASN A 729 10.40 11.82 15.34
CA ASN A 729 10.96 12.04 16.68
C ASN A 729 12.47 12.28 16.70
N ILE A 730 13.18 12.14 15.59
CA ILE A 730 14.62 12.47 15.52
C ILE A 730 14.79 13.98 15.76
N ARG A 731 15.62 14.35 16.77
CA ARG A 731 15.82 15.74 17.20
C ARG A 731 17.09 16.35 16.65
N LYS A 732 18.14 15.56 16.43
CA LYS A 732 19.46 15.99 15.96
C LYS A 732 20.18 14.93 15.16
N LEU A 733 21.09 15.36 14.29
CA LEU A 733 22.09 14.52 13.66
C LEU A 733 23.25 14.25 14.64
N PRO A 734 23.96 13.12 14.51
CA PRO A 734 25.17 12.86 15.29
C PRO A 734 26.21 13.96 15.12
N LYS A 735 26.91 14.33 16.19
CA LYS A 735 27.90 15.42 16.17
C LYS A 735 29.01 15.21 15.15
N ASP A 736 29.40 13.98 14.94
CA ASP A 736 30.51 13.58 14.05
C ASP A 736 30.01 13.05 12.69
N ILE A 737 28.83 13.50 12.21
CA ILE A 737 28.20 13.05 10.96
C ILE A 737 29.13 13.21 9.75
N GLY A 738 30.06 14.18 9.80
CA GLY A 738 31.08 14.42 8.79
C GLY A 738 32.07 13.27 8.56
N ASN A 739 32.16 12.31 9.49
CA ASN A 739 32.98 11.11 9.33
C ASN A 739 32.43 10.16 8.25
N LEU A 740 31.19 10.36 7.82
CA LEU A 740 30.58 9.62 6.69
C LEU A 740 31.13 10.15 5.35
N CYS A 741 32.41 10.06 5.14
CA CYS A 741 33.15 10.66 4.00
C CYS A 741 32.67 10.18 2.61
N ASN A 742 31.94 9.06 2.52
CA ASN A 742 31.38 8.54 1.28
C ASN A 742 29.88 8.86 1.10
N LEU A 743 29.26 9.62 2.01
CA LEU A 743 27.84 9.95 1.94
C LEU A 743 27.56 10.83 0.72
N LYS A 744 26.71 10.35 -0.18
CA LYS A 744 26.28 11.02 -1.42
C LYS A 744 24.87 11.58 -1.30
N GLU A 745 24.01 10.90 -0.57
CA GLU A 745 22.60 11.25 -0.43
C GLU A 745 22.16 11.18 1.04
N LEU A 746 21.50 12.25 1.50
CA LEU A 746 20.86 12.33 2.79
C LEU A 746 19.40 12.73 2.62
N ASN A 747 18.50 11.84 2.97
CA ASN A 747 17.06 12.10 2.96
C ASN A 747 16.55 12.27 4.40
N MET A 748 16.04 13.45 4.72
CA MET A 748 15.53 13.83 6.02
C MET A 748 14.16 14.55 5.94
N LYS A 749 13.41 14.29 4.85
CA LYS A 749 12.04 14.76 4.67
C LYS A 749 11.18 14.31 5.85
N GLY A 750 10.28 15.15 6.34
CA GLY A 750 9.32 14.80 7.39
C GLY A 750 9.92 14.60 8.80
N CYS A 751 11.23 14.86 9.01
CA CYS A 751 11.85 14.82 10.35
C CYS A 751 11.45 16.05 11.17
N MET A 752 10.21 16.13 11.61
CA MET A 752 9.58 17.34 12.14
C MET A 752 10.25 17.91 13.39
N ARG A 753 10.90 17.06 14.22
CA ARG A 753 11.57 17.48 15.46
C ARG A 753 13.06 17.76 15.30
N LEU A 754 13.64 17.58 14.12
CA LEU A 754 15.03 17.89 13.83
C LEU A 754 15.20 19.41 13.74
N ARG A 755 15.46 20.07 14.89
CA ARG A 755 15.50 21.54 15.04
C ARG A 755 16.87 22.07 15.41
N GLU A 756 17.78 21.21 15.87
CA GLU A 756 19.13 21.63 16.23
C GLU A 756 19.89 22.09 14.96
N PRO A 757 20.79 23.08 15.07
CA PRO A 757 21.65 23.47 13.96
C PRO A 757 22.48 22.28 13.48
N LEU A 758 22.88 22.31 12.20
CA LEU A 758 23.72 21.26 11.65
C LEU A 758 25.05 21.18 12.44
N PRO A 759 25.53 19.98 12.75
CA PRO A 759 26.84 19.81 13.37
C PRO A 759 27.93 20.43 12.52
N LEU A 760 28.94 21.05 13.13
CA LEU A 760 30.07 21.60 12.41
C LEU A 760 30.78 20.60 11.49
N SER A 761 30.80 19.33 11.89
CA SER A 761 31.40 18.26 11.06
C SER A 761 30.71 18.03 9.73
N THR A 762 29.48 18.52 9.54
CA THR A 762 28.74 18.41 8.28
C THR A 762 29.50 19.00 7.08
N TRP A 763 30.37 20.01 7.34
CA TRP A 763 31.24 20.62 6.34
C TRP A 763 32.29 19.63 5.77
N ASN A 764 32.54 18.49 6.40
CA ASN A 764 33.47 17.45 5.96
C ASN A 764 32.82 16.45 4.99
N LEU A 765 31.52 16.58 4.67
CA LEU A 765 30.81 15.68 3.76
C LEU A 765 31.11 16.01 2.28
N GLU A 766 32.36 15.92 1.88
CA GLU A 766 32.84 16.34 0.55
C GLU A 766 32.13 15.66 -0.64
N LYS A 767 31.61 14.44 -0.46
CA LYS A 767 30.92 13.67 -1.52
C LYS A 767 29.40 13.84 -1.53
N LEU A 768 28.85 14.68 -0.65
CA LEU A 768 27.41 14.90 -0.56
C LEU A 768 26.89 15.63 -1.81
N LYS A 769 26.00 14.97 -2.56
CA LYS A 769 25.43 15.47 -3.82
C LYS A 769 23.97 15.86 -3.71
N LEU A 770 23.23 15.21 -2.83
CA LEU A 770 21.79 15.38 -2.70
C LEU A 770 21.36 15.40 -1.22
N VAL A 771 20.66 16.46 -0.86
CA VAL A 771 19.90 16.52 0.41
C VAL A 771 18.43 16.70 0.09
N ILE A 772 17.59 15.83 0.65
CA ILE A 772 16.13 15.94 0.52
C ILE A 772 15.60 16.35 1.89
N CYS A 773 14.93 17.48 1.96
CA CYS A 773 14.40 18.01 3.22
C CYS A 773 13.16 18.87 3.00
N ASP A 774 12.48 19.24 4.09
CA ASP A 774 11.38 20.18 4.07
C ASP A 774 11.89 21.61 3.86
N LYS A 775 11.03 22.49 3.33
CA LYS A 775 11.37 23.88 3.01
C LYS A 775 12.02 24.64 4.18
N GLU A 776 11.50 24.42 5.40
CA GLU A 776 11.98 25.09 6.61
C GLU A 776 13.42 24.71 7.00
N ARG A 777 13.94 23.59 6.50
CA ARG A 777 15.29 23.09 6.79
C ARG A 777 16.28 23.32 5.65
N ALA A 778 15.78 23.64 4.47
CA ALA A 778 16.64 23.90 3.32
C ALA A 778 17.61 25.04 3.59
N GLU A 779 17.17 26.06 4.31
CA GLU A 779 17.99 27.23 4.70
C GLU A 779 19.21 26.82 5.54
N LEU A 780 19.16 25.73 6.30
CA LEU A 780 20.30 25.24 7.09
C LEU A 780 21.40 24.65 6.20
N TRP A 781 21.05 24.17 5.01
CA TRP A 781 21.96 23.54 4.04
C TRP A 781 22.50 24.52 2.98
N GLU A 782 21.86 25.68 2.81
CA GLU A 782 22.31 26.65 1.81
C GLU A 782 23.77 27.09 1.99
N PRO A 783 24.29 27.36 3.23
CA PRO A 783 25.69 27.72 3.40
C PRO A 783 26.68 26.67 2.91
N LEU A 784 26.31 25.37 2.94
CA LEU A 784 27.18 24.30 2.45
C LEU A 784 27.36 24.32 0.93
N LYS A 785 26.45 24.92 0.16
CA LYS A 785 26.60 25.06 -1.30
C LYS A 785 27.81 25.87 -1.72
N GLU A 786 28.25 26.82 -0.89
CA GLU A 786 29.45 27.61 -1.16
C GLU A 786 30.71 26.71 -1.18
N SER A 787 30.74 25.70 -0.28
CA SER A 787 31.85 24.73 -0.20
C SER A 787 31.65 23.49 -1.08
N LEU A 788 30.39 23.16 -1.42
CA LEU A 788 29.99 21.98 -2.21
C LEU A 788 29.14 22.41 -3.41
N PRO A 789 29.73 22.92 -4.49
CA PRO A 789 28.97 23.43 -5.66
C PRO A 789 28.11 22.39 -6.35
N SER A 790 28.39 21.08 -6.17
CA SER A 790 27.62 19.98 -6.71
C SER A 790 26.40 19.59 -5.86
N LEU A 791 26.25 20.17 -4.68
CA LEU A 791 25.17 19.85 -3.76
C LEU A 791 23.82 20.37 -4.26
N LYS A 792 22.91 19.45 -4.49
CA LYS A 792 21.51 19.74 -4.81
C LYS A 792 20.67 19.60 -3.54
N ILE A 793 19.90 20.64 -3.21
CA ILE A 793 18.89 20.59 -2.14
C ILE A 793 17.54 20.44 -2.82
N LYS A 794 16.92 19.27 -2.67
CA LYS A 794 15.59 18.97 -3.19
C LYS A 794 14.56 19.23 -2.09
N LEU A 795 13.67 20.17 -2.35
CA LEU A 795 12.54 20.40 -1.45
C LEU A 795 11.53 19.27 -1.61
N ALA A 796 11.17 18.65 -0.52
CA ALA A 796 10.06 17.73 -0.51
C ALA A 796 8.80 18.49 -0.95
N ALA A 797 8.08 17.95 -1.92
CA ALA A 797 6.78 18.49 -2.28
C ALA A 797 5.93 18.51 -1.00
N LYS A 798 5.28 19.64 -0.72
CA LYS A 798 4.30 19.66 0.36
C LYS A 798 3.27 18.61 -0.01
N ASP A 799 3.25 17.51 0.70
CA ASP A 799 2.12 16.59 0.69
C ASP A 799 0.94 17.36 1.27
N THR A 800 0.28 18.14 0.42
CA THR A 800 -1.00 18.78 0.72
C THR A 800 -2.10 17.75 0.94
N ASN A 801 -1.77 16.48 0.78
CA ASN A 801 -2.66 15.35 0.95
C ASN A 801 -2.54 14.66 2.33
N LEU A 802 -2.54 15.43 3.41
CA LEU A 802 -3.14 14.94 4.67
C LEU A 802 -4.65 14.63 4.47
N HIS A 803 -5.23 14.94 3.31
CA HIS A 803 -6.59 14.51 2.93
C HIS A 803 -6.78 13.00 2.95
N TRP A 804 -5.74 12.19 2.71
CA TRP A 804 -5.85 10.75 2.86
C TRP A 804 -5.97 10.33 4.34
N LEU A 805 -5.34 11.07 5.26
CA LEU A 805 -5.46 10.86 6.70
C LEU A 805 -6.79 11.44 7.23
N LEU A 806 -7.20 12.60 6.76
CA LEU A 806 -8.44 13.28 7.18
C LEU A 806 -9.69 12.62 6.59
N ASN A 807 -9.62 12.02 5.41
CA ASN A 807 -10.73 11.23 4.84
C ASN A 807 -10.79 9.80 5.40
N ARG A 808 -9.86 9.41 6.27
CA ARG A 808 -9.82 8.10 6.93
C ARG A 808 -9.94 8.17 8.45
N LEU A 809 -9.92 9.38 9.02
CA LEU A 809 -10.38 9.69 10.37
C LEU A 809 -11.87 10.07 10.35
#